data_49ccf58ffe5ecb3db30d95ea4cefead0
#
_entry.id   49ccf58ffe5ecb3db30d95ea4cefead0
#
_cell.length_a   1.000
_cell.length_b   1.000
_cell.length_c   1.000
_cell.angle_alpha   90.00
_cell.angle_beta   90.00
_cell.angle_gamma   90.00
#
_symmetry.space_group_name_H-M   'P 1'
#
loop_
_entity.id
_entity.type
_entity.pdbx_description
1 polymer ?
#
loop_
_entity_poly.entity_id
_entity_poly.type
_entity_poly.pdbx_seq_one_letter_code
_entity_poly.pdbx_strand_id
1 'polypeptide(L)'
;MASSLTISVILGVLWAAILLSFATTVTAAYPSPLESEAIALLESRWWSNHSSNTSQRCQWPGITCNTAESITKINLSDAPNIEVGDRFGKLNFSSFPNLVLLDLSDHQIRGKIPHQIGDLSALKYLDLSSCGLSGELPPSLGKLTQLEFLDISYNDNINGSIPPQLGNLENLVTLNLSHCGIVGPIPSALGQLTSLQSLILSWNRINGSIPLEIGYLRNLTDLSLSSNGIVGPIPSALVQLTSLQSLSLSGNQINGSIPLEIGYLRNLTFLGLYNNRLVDSIPITLYQLTNLEILYLHNNQLQGSIPSCVGSLSKMQALALGSNLLKGPIPQEICNLANLTLLYLSESKLTGSIPSCVGSLSKMLYLSLGSNLLKGPIPQEICNLANLTFLDLSQNKLTGSIPSCIGSLSKMLDLSLGSNLLKGSIPKEIGKLFDLSNLNLSFNQLSGPIPILSATHLYIVDAGNGCEKIFPDPFEGNSDLSPYMCPTPVTEKANSSRIPYYIKIFLPIAILFTFSILGCLLCSRFKLKNNHVSVQPTKNGDLCSIWDYDGKIAYEDIVAATEDFDFRYCIGVGGYGSVYKAKLPSGKVVALKKLHHLEAENPTFDKSFRNEIKFLSEIRHRNIVKLHGFCLHRRSMFLIYEYMEKGSLFCNLRDEVNAVEMDWTKRVEIIKGIAHALSYLHHDCCPPIVHRDISSNNVLLNSSFEAFVADFGTARMLDLDSSYQTIIVGTCGYVAPELAYTMIVTEKCDVYSFGVVALEILMGKHPEEMLSWLSSPTSLVNMKLIDVLDNRLPLPTSQLVTQNLVHVATLAFACLNPQPKSRPTMKEVCEEFLSRHTSLGIPLRMISLLQLMNREMHIGGKTKTCGV
;
A
#
# COMPACT_ATOMS: atom_id res chain seq x y z
N MET A 1 60.53 4.68 -78.54
CA MET A 1 59.15 4.79 -78.04
C MET A 1 58.38 3.46 -77.95
N ALA A 2 58.85 2.36 -78.43
CA ALA A 2 58.12 1.04 -78.33
C ALA A 2 58.39 0.25 -77.06
N SER A 3 59.50 0.49 -76.37
CA SER A 3 59.81 -0.25 -75.09
C SER A 3 59.09 0.26 -73.82
N SER A 4 58.61 1.49 -73.82
CA SER A 4 57.89 2.07 -72.67
C SER A 4 56.40 1.65 -72.57
N LEU A 5 55.82 1.39 -73.82
CA LEU A 5 54.41 0.92 -73.85
C LEU A 5 54.22 -0.52 -73.38
N THR A 6 55.19 -1.41 -73.64
CA THR A 6 55.15 -2.81 -73.22
C THR A 6 55.28 -2.96 -71.72
N ILE A 7 56.12 -2.16 -71.08
CA ILE A 7 56.30 -2.21 -69.64
C ILE A 7 55.04 -1.71 -68.88
N SER A 8 54.38 -0.64 -69.42
CA SER A 8 53.11 -0.14 -68.78
C SER A 8 51.97 -1.12 -68.95
N VAL A 9 51.85 -1.86 -70.02
CA VAL A 9 50.85 -2.86 -70.33
C VAL A 9 51.10 -4.10 -69.37
N ILE A 10 52.33 -4.53 -69.23
CA ILE A 10 52.69 -5.64 -68.33
C ILE A 10 52.45 -5.29 -66.82
N LEU A 11 52.81 -4.04 -66.43
CA LEU A 11 52.46 -3.55 -65.09
C LEU A 11 50.96 -3.42 -64.85
N GLY A 12 50.19 -2.98 -65.86
CA GLY A 12 48.75 -2.91 -65.81
C GLY A 12 48.06 -4.28 -65.65
N VAL A 13 48.54 -5.27 -66.43
CA VAL A 13 48.04 -6.64 -66.34
C VAL A 13 48.47 -7.32 -64.99
N LEU A 14 49.68 -7.05 -64.51
CA LEU A 14 50.07 -7.51 -63.15
C LEU A 14 49.25 -6.85 -62.05
N TRP A 15 48.99 -5.56 -62.10
CA TRP A 15 48.10 -4.87 -61.16
C TRP A 15 46.66 -5.37 -61.23
N ALA A 16 46.13 -5.62 -62.44
CA ALA A 16 44.81 -6.19 -62.65
C ALA A 16 44.74 -7.64 -62.09
N ALA A 17 45.78 -8.44 -62.29
CA ALA A 17 45.91 -9.81 -61.77
C ALA A 17 46.01 -9.80 -60.22
N ILE A 18 46.77 -8.86 -59.65
CA ILE A 18 46.88 -8.68 -58.17
C ILE A 18 45.55 -8.20 -57.64
N LEU A 19 44.84 -7.25 -58.26
CA LEU A 19 43.49 -6.80 -57.79
C LEU A 19 42.43 -7.90 -57.92
N LEU A 20 42.50 -8.73 -59.03
CA LEU A 20 41.62 -9.92 -59.10
C LEU A 20 41.97 -10.97 -58.03
N SER A 21 43.23 -11.21 -57.73
CA SER A 21 43.67 -12.10 -56.66
C SER A 21 43.27 -11.57 -55.29
N PHE A 22 43.36 -10.25 -55.05
CA PHE A 22 42.82 -9.65 -53.83
C PHE A 22 41.28 -9.67 -53.78
N ALA A 23 40.57 -9.50 -54.91
CA ALA A 23 39.13 -9.60 -55.01
C ALA A 23 38.62 -11.04 -54.80
N THR A 24 39.44 -12.04 -55.14
CA THR A 24 39.07 -13.45 -54.86
C THR A 24 39.48 -13.98 -53.48
N THR A 25 40.33 -13.23 -52.75
CA THR A 25 40.72 -13.63 -51.38
C THR A 25 39.99 -12.88 -50.26
N VAL A 26 39.05 -11.99 -50.58
CA VAL A 26 38.25 -11.22 -49.59
C VAL A 26 36.75 -11.43 -49.74
N THR A 27 36.33 -12.53 -50.30
CA THR A 27 35.02 -13.10 -49.93
C THR A 27 35.26 -14.21 -48.90
N ALA A 28 35.64 -13.83 -47.69
CA ALA A 28 35.24 -14.61 -46.55
C ALA A 28 33.73 -14.68 -46.63
N ALA A 29 33.20 -15.79 -47.12
CA ALA A 29 31.76 -15.99 -47.15
C ALA A 29 31.31 -15.88 -45.71
N TYR A 30 30.63 -14.80 -45.36
CA TYR A 30 29.95 -14.75 -44.06
C TYR A 30 29.02 -15.97 -44.01
N PRO A 31 29.10 -16.80 -42.98
CA PRO A 31 28.23 -17.97 -42.91
C PRO A 31 26.78 -17.50 -43.02
N SER A 32 25.97 -18.25 -43.72
CA SER A 32 24.52 -17.95 -43.80
C SER A 32 23.92 -17.90 -42.37
N PRO A 33 22.84 -17.18 -42.15
CA PRO A 33 22.21 -17.15 -40.79
C PRO A 33 21.98 -18.53 -40.19
N LEU A 34 21.56 -19.49 -41.01
CA LEU A 34 21.35 -20.90 -40.57
C LEU A 34 22.64 -21.61 -40.25
N GLU A 35 23.70 -21.31 -40.95
CA GLU A 35 25.06 -21.86 -40.70
C GLU A 35 25.65 -21.22 -39.41
N SER A 36 25.39 -19.93 -39.18
CA SER A 36 25.79 -19.24 -37.97
C SER A 36 25.11 -19.82 -36.74
N GLU A 37 23.81 -20.15 -36.78
CA GLU A 37 23.10 -20.87 -35.73
C GLU A 37 23.74 -22.24 -35.43
N ALA A 38 24.01 -23.01 -36.47
CA ALA A 38 24.62 -24.33 -36.34
C ALA A 38 26.02 -24.27 -35.69
N ILE A 39 26.87 -23.31 -36.12
CA ILE A 39 28.21 -23.09 -35.56
C ILE A 39 28.08 -22.69 -34.08
N ALA A 40 27.17 -21.78 -33.74
CA ALA A 40 26.96 -21.31 -32.34
C ALA A 40 26.56 -22.47 -31.41
N LEU A 41 25.67 -23.36 -31.87
CA LEU A 41 25.30 -24.56 -31.10
C LEU A 41 26.51 -25.49 -30.87
N LEU A 42 27.32 -25.71 -31.89
CA LEU A 42 28.53 -26.56 -31.79
C LEU A 42 29.57 -25.96 -30.82
N GLU A 43 29.83 -24.66 -30.94
CA GLU A 43 30.80 -23.92 -30.11
C GLU A 43 30.36 -23.88 -28.65
N SER A 44 29.06 -23.84 -28.38
CA SER A 44 28.52 -23.88 -27.01
C SER A 44 28.86 -25.18 -26.29
N ARG A 45 28.97 -26.30 -27.02
CA ARG A 45 29.14 -27.66 -26.49
C ARG A 45 28.03 -28.12 -25.57
N TRP A 46 26.84 -27.53 -25.64
CA TRP A 46 25.71 -28.00 -24.83
C TRP A 46 25.18 -29.32 -25.34
N TRP A 47 25.17 -29.52 -26.65
CA TRP A 47 24.75 -30.76 -27.31
C TRP A 47 25.95 -31.62 -27.76
N SER A 48 27.02 -31.74 -26.95
CA SER A 48 28.24 -32.47 -27.31
C SER A 48 27.98 -33.90 -27.78
N ASN A 49 26.93 -34.56 -27.29
CA ASN A 49 26.54 -35.92 -27.67
C ASN A 49 25.74 -35.98 -28.99
N HIS A 50 25.31 -34.85 -29.55
CA HIS A 50 24.45 -34.75 -30.76
C HIS A 50 25.17 -34.04 -31.92
N SER A 51 26.44 -33.68 -31.77
CA SER A 51 27.20 -32.79 -32.65
C SER A 51 27.60 -33.35 -34.02
N SER A 52 27.28 -34.62 -34.32
CA SER A 52 27.73 -35.28 -35.56
C SER A 52 26.98 -34.85 -36.83
N ASN A 53 25.80 -34.22 -36.70
CA ASN A 53 24.98 -33.79 -37.83
C ASN A 53 24.23 -32.49 -37.58
N THR A 54 24.81 -31.37 -37.99
CA THR A 54 24.21 -30.02 -37.82
C THR A 54 22.97 -29.80 -38.66
N SER A 55 22.80 -30.55 -39.76
CA SER A 55 21.59 -30.46 -40.58
C SER A 55 20.34 -30.93 -39.89
N GLN A 56 20.49 -31.71 -38.77
CA GLN A 56 19.36 -32.20 -37.99
C GLN A 56 19.22 -31.42 -36.66
N ARG A 57 19.79 -30.21 -36.52
CA ARG A 57 19.74 -29.41 -35.29
C ARG A 57 18.32 -29.13 -34.78
N CYS A 58 17.35 -29.01 -35.69
CA CYS A 58 15.94 -28.83 -35.32
C CYS A 58 15.30 -30.08 -34.69
N GLN A 59 15.98 -31.22 -34.66
CA GLN A 59 15.57 -32.45 -34.00
C GLN A 59 16.32 -32.69 -32.68
N TRP A 60 17.27 -31.79 -32.33
CA TRP A 60 18.00 -31.92 -31.08
C TRP A 60 17.07 -31.61 -29.89
N PRO A 61 17.27 -32.32 -28.76
CA PRO A 61 16.46 -32.13 -27.57
C PRO A 61 16.40 -30.65 -27.19
N GLY A 62 15.19 -30.13 -26.95
CA GLY A 62 14.94 -28.75 -26.54
C GLY A 62 15.03 -27.71 -27.66
N ILE A 63 15.34 -28.07 -28.93
CA ILE A 63 15.38 -27.14 -30.06
C ILE A 63 14.10 -27.22 -30.88
N THR A 64 13.55 -26.04 -31.23
CA THR A 64 12.42 -25.89 -32.16
C THR A 64 12.75 -24.86 -33.22
N CYS A 65 12.50 -25.18 -34.48
CA CYS A 65 12.71 -24.30 -35.61
C CYS A 65 11.38 -23.86 -36.26
N ASN A 66 11.44 -22.79 -37.03
CA ASN A 66 10.36 -22.37 -37.93
C ASN A 66 10.39 -23.12 -39.28
N THR A 67 9.47 -22.80 -40.20
CA THR A 67 9.38 -23.37 -41.51
C THR A 67 10.59 -23.07 -42.43
N ALA A 68 11.43 -22.07 -42.08
CA ALA A 68 12.67 -21.72 -42.72
C ALA A 68 13.89 -22.38 -42.06
N GLU A 69 13.69 -23.37 -41.21
CA GLU A 69 14.71 -24.10 -40.41
C GLU A 69 15.56 -23.21 -39.47
N SER A 70 15.15 -21.98 -39.18
CA SER A 70 15.79 -21.14 -38.19
C SER A 70 15.25 -21.43 -36.79
N ILE A 71 16.15 -21.41 -35.80
CA ILE A 71 15.81 -21.72 -34.41
C ILE A 71 14.97 -20.60 -33.79
N THR A 72 13.79 -20.97 -33.31
CA THR A 72 12.86 -20.05 -32.64
C THR A 72 12.72 -20.31 -31.15
N LYS A 73 13.02 -21.54 -30.70
CA LYS A 73 12.94 -21.91 -29.27
C LYS A 73 14.11 -22.78 -28.89
N ILE A 74 14.68 -22.48 -27.74
CA ILE A 74 15.58 -23.34 -26.98
C ILE A 74 14.94 -23.52 -25.62
N ASN A 75 14.37 -24.70 -25.39
CA ASN A 75 13.75 -25.10 -24.14
C ASN A 75 14.44 -26.35 -23.59
N LEU A 76 15.20 -26.19 -22.53
CA LEU A 76 15.90 -27.30 -21.89
C LEU A 76 15.17 -27.84 -20.66
N SER A 77 14.12 -27.18 -20.15
CA SER A 77 13.35 -27.67 -19.00
C SER A 77 12.83 -29.11 -19.21
N ASP A 78 12.50 -29.48 -20.46
CA ASP A 78 12.10 -30.81 -20.85
C ASP A 78 13.25 -31.73 -21.28
N ALA A 79 14.52 -31.24 -21.24
CA ALA A 79 15.71 -31.94 -21.72
C ALA A 79 16.82 -32.04 -20.65
N PRO A 80 16.57 -32.69 -19.50
CA PRO A 80 17.43 -32.66 -18.33
C PRO A 80 18.83 -33.29 -18.57
N ASN A 81 19.01 -34.03 -19.67
CA ASN A 81 20.27 -34.64 -20.04
C ASN A 81 21.25 -33.70 -20.77
N ILE A 82 20.84 -32.45 -21.05
CA ILE A 82 21.68 -31.42 -21.67
C ILE A 82 22.42 -30.65 -20.58
N GLU A 83 23.72 -30.79 -20.50
CA GLU A 83 24.55 -30.10 -19.52
C GLU A 83 25.09 -28.79 -20.08
N VAL A 84 24.56 -27.65 -19.63
CA VAL A 84 25.07 -26.30 -19.94
C VAL A 84 26.31 -25.99 -19.11
N GLY A 85 26.26 -26.18 -17.80
CA GLY A 85 27.34 -25.98 -16.85
C GLY A 85 27.88 -24.53 -16.91
N ASP A 86 29.22 -24.40 -16.86
CA ASP A 86 29.93 -23.10 -16.96
C ASP A 86 30.03 -22.53 -18.40
N ARG A 87 29.37 -23.18 -19.35
CA ARG A 87 29.45 -22.88 -20.77
C ARG A 87 28.34 -21.92 -21.26
N PHE A 88 27.52 -21.34 -20.36
CA PHE A 88 26.45 -20.42 -20.74
C PHE A 88 26.98 -19.25 -21.58
N GLY A 89 28.08 -18.64 -21.18
CA GLY A 89 28.72 -17.55 -21.91
C GLY A 89 29.41 -17.94 -23.22
N LYS A 90 29.47 -19.24 -23.57
CA LYS A 90 30.06 -19.71 -24.83
C LYS A 90 29.05 -19.73 -25.99
N LEU A 91 27.76 -19.68 -25.71
CA LEU A 91 26.75 -19.55 -26.77
C LEU A 91 26.85 -18.16 -27.40
N ASN A 92 27.00 -18.10 -28.69
CA ASN A 92 26.99 -16.85 -29.44
C ASN A 92 25.52 -16.44 -29.70
N PHE A 93 24.98 -15.61 -28.83
CA PHE A 93 23.56 -15.20 -28.87
C PHE A 93 23.20 -14.40 -30.13
N SER A 94 24.12 -13.62 -30.69
CA SER A 94 23.90 -12.85 -31.93
C SER A 94 23.64 -13.74 -33.14
N SER A 95 23.96 -15.03 -33.06
CA SER A 95 23.68 -15.99 -34.14
C SER A 95 22.20 -16.42 -34.19
N PHE A 96 21.34 -16.03 -33.25
CA PHE A 96 19.94 -16.48 -33.14
C PHE A 96 18.95 -15.30 -33.31
N PRO A 97 18.87 -14.67 -34.47
CA PRO A 97 18.03 -13.48 -34.67
C PRO A 97 16.53 -13.75 -34.55
N ASN A 98 16.10 -15.01 -34.72
CA ASN A 98 14.70 -15.45 -34.69
C ASN A 98 14.32 -16.16 -33.37
N LEU A 99 15.21 -16.19 -32.36
CA LEU A 99 14.95 -16.86 -31.09
C LEU A 99 13.89 -16.09 -30.29
N VAL A 100 12.74 -16.71 -30.08
CA VAL A 100 11.59 -16.14 -29.36
C VAL A 100 11.54 -16.63 -27.92
N LEU A 101 11.98 -17.87 -27.64
CA LEU A 101 11.94 -18.48 -26.32
C LEU A 101 13.30 -19.10 -25.96
N LEU A 102 13.80 -18.72 -24.81
CA LEU A 102 14.96 -19.33 -24.16
C LEU A 102 14.57 -19.71 -22.72
N ASP A 103 14.42 -21.01 -22.50
CA ASP A 103 14.11 -21.59 -21.21
C ASP A 103 15.20 -22.58 -20.81
N LEU A 104 15.92 -22.22 -19.76
CA LEU A 104 17.00 -22.99 -19.17
C LEU A 104 16.73 -23.30 -17.68
N SER A 105 15.45 -23.14 -17.26
CA SER A 105 15.05 -23.32 -15.87
C SER A 105 15.47 -24.69 -15.29
N ASP A 106 15.78 -24.72 -14.01
CA ASP A 106 16.24 -25.88 -13.25
C ASP A 106 17.53 -26.55 -13.75
N HIS A 107 18.28 -25.88 -14.64
CA HIS A 107 19.58 -26.37 -15.12
C HIS A 107 20.75 -25.77 -14.33
N GLN A 108 21.73 -26.59 -14.00
CA GLN A 108 22.96 -26.18 -13.31
C GLN A 108 23.89 -25.42 -14.28
N ILE A 109 23.56 -24.11 -14.49
CA ILE A 109 24.28 -23.27 -15.46
C ILE A 109 25.59 -22.71 -14.89
N ARG A 110 25.58 -22.26 -13.64
CA ARG A 110 26.69 -21.62 -12.93
C ARG A 110 27.35 -20.45 -13.67
N GLY A 111 27.85 -19.47 -12.94
CA GLY A 111 28.52 -18.31 -13.52
C GLY A 111 27.58 -17.12 -13.75
N LYS A 112 27.99 -16.16 -14.58
CA LYS A 112 27.29 -14.89 -14.81
C LYS A 112 26.38 -14.97 -16.03
N ILE A 113 25.31 -14.19 -16.03
CA ILE A 113 24.51 -13.93 -17.25
C ILE A 113 25.39 -13.11 -18.20
N PRO A 114 25.67 -13.61 -19.41
CA PRO A 114 26.54 -12.90 -20.34
C PRO A 114 25.82 -11.68 -20.92
N HIS A 115 26.56 -10.57 -21.12
CA HIS A 115 25.99 -9.33 -21.64
C HIS A 115 25.47 -9.46 -23.10
N GLN A 116 25.97 -10.45 -23.83
CA GLN A 116 25.54 -10.76 -25.20
C GLN A 116 24.10 -11.30 -25.26
N ILE A 117 23.50 -11.71 -24.13
CA ILE A 117 22.09 -12.11 -24.10
C ILE A 117 21.16 -11.01 -24.65
N GLY A 118 21.58 -9.73 -24.49
CA GLY A 118 20.86 -8.59 -25.06
C GLY A 118 20.85 -8.50 -26.61
N ASP A 119 21.57 -9.40 -27.31
CA ASP A 119 21.60 -9.45 -28.77
C ASP A 119 20.41 -10.26 -29.32
N LEU A 120 19.63 -10.96 -28.46
CA LEU A 120 18.45 -11.74 -28.85
C LEU A 120 17.23 -10.83 -29.07
N SER A 121 17.26 -10.00 -30.09
CA SER A 121 16.27 -8.94 -30.32
C SER A 121 14.81 -9.40 -30.53
N ALA A 122 14.60 -10.67 -30.93
CA ALA A 122 13.27 -11.26 -31.11
C ALA A 122 12.74 -11.98 -29.87
N LEU A 123 13.52 -12.02 -28.75
CA LEU A 123 13.20 -12.82 -27.59
C LEU A 123 11.97 -12.24 -26.86
N LYS A 124 10.99 -13.12 -26.61
CA LYS A 124 9.76 -12.83 -25.87
C LYS A 124 9.70 -13.51 -24.51
N TYR A 125 10.33 -14.65 -24.37
CA TYR A 125 10.31 -15.48 -23.16
C TYR A 125 11.74 -15.83 -22.76
N LEU A 126 12.13 -15.44 -21.55
CA LEU A 126 13.42 -15.76 -20.95
C LEU A 126 13.21 -16.30 -19.53
N ASP A 127 13.51 -17.60 -19.35
CA ASP A 127 13.51 -18.25 -18.06
C ASP A 127 14.90 -18.80 -17.74
N LEU A 128 15.48 -18.29 -16.66
CA LEU A 128 16.75 -18.67 -16.09
C LEU A 128 16.60 -19.01 -14.61
N SER A 129 15.41 -19.36 -14.17
CA SER A 129 15.13 -19.67 -12.76
C SER A 129 15.84 -20.94 -12.29
N SER A 130 16.23 -20.99 -11.03
CA SER A 130 16.89 -22.14 -10.39
C SER A 130 18.16 -22.65 -11.10
N CYS A 131 18.93 -21.74 -11.72
CA CYS A 131 20.08 -22.11 -12.56
C CYS A 131 21.44 -22.09 -11.84
N GLY A 132 21.48 -21.64 -10.59
CA GLY A 132 22.73 -21.45 -9.84
C GLY A 132 23.60 -20.32 -10.40
N LEU A 133 22.99 -19.34 -11.04
CA LEU A 133 23.65 -18.15 -11.61
C LEU A 133 24.22 -17.25 -10.50
N SER A 134 25.23 -16.47 -10.88
CA SER A 134 25.95 -15.58 -9.97
C SER A 134 26.33 -14.26 -10.64
N GLY A 135 26.80 -13.29 -9.84
CA GLY A 135 27.22 -11.98 -10.32
C GLY A 135 26.04 -11.04 -10.52
N GLU A 136 26.22 -9.98 -11.29
CA GLU A 136 25.25 -8.91 -11.47
C GLU A 136 24.33 -9.15 -12.69
N LEU A 137 23.12 -8.62 -12.63
CA LEU A 137 22.23 -8.57 -13.79
C LEU A 137 22.81 -7.62 -14.84
N PRO A 138 23.07 -8.07 -16.09
CA PRO A 138 23.67 -7.21 -17.09
C PRO A 138 22.66 -6.16 -17.61
N PRO A 139 23.05 -4.88 -17.69
CA PRO A 139 22.19 -3.82 -18.26
C PRO A 139 21.69 -4.08 -19.68
N SER A 140 22.38 -4.96 -20.42
CA SER A 140 22.01 -5.36 -21.78
C SER A 140 20.68 -6.13 -21.86
N LEU A 141 20.18 -6.69 -20.73
CA LEU A 141 18.82 -7.24 -20.66
C LEU A 141 17.77 -6.21 -21.12
N GLY A 142 17.97 -4.92 -20.81
CA GLY A 142 17.09 -3.85 -21.27
C GLY A 142 17.06 -3.59 -22.79
N LYS A 143 17.86 -4.32 -23.61
CA LYS A 143 17.79 -4.30 -25.07
C LYS A 143 16.74 -5.25 -25.63
N LEU A 144 16.24 -6.18 -24.83
CA LEU A 144 15.25 -7.21 -25.21
C LEU A 144 13.83 -6.60 -25.30
N THR A 145 13.63 -5.59 -26.11
CA THR A 145 12.39 -4.79 -26.15
C THR A 145 11.13 -5.58 -26.54
N GLN A 146 11.27 -6.79 -27.09
CA GLN A 146 10.15 -7.68 -27.38
C GLN A 146 9.81 -8.62 -26.22
N LEU A 147 10.56 -8.55 -25.10
CA LEU A 147 10.40 -9.48 -23.98
C LEU A 147 9.06 -9.27 -23.28
N GLU A 148 8.32 -10.36 -23.13
CA GLU A 148 7.02 -10.42 -22.45
C GLU A 148 7.15 -11.12 -21.07
N PHE A 149 8.08 -12.06 -20.92
CA PHE A 149 8.31 -12.83 -19.70
C PHE A 149 9.80 -12.88 -19.35
N LEU A 150 10.13 -12.52 -18.11
CA LEU A 150 11.48 -12.60 -17.56
C LEU A 150 11.42 -13.21 -16.15
N ASP A 151 11.96 -14.40 -16.01
CA ASP A 151 12.20 -15.06 -14.72
C ASP A 151 13.66 -15.40 -14.53
N ILE A 152 14.25 -14.90 -13.42
CA ILE A 152 15.63 -15.19 -13.01
C ILE A 152 15.64 -15.67 -11.54
N SER A 153 14.48 -16.03 -11.00
CA SER A 153 14.32 -16.37 -9.59
C SER A 153 15.13 -17.60 -9.14
N TYR A 154 15.27 -17.77 -7.84
CA TYR A 154 16.00 -18.88 -7.22
C TYR A 154 17.47 -18.99 -7.66
N ASN A 155 18.15 -17.84 -7.76
CA ASN A 155 19.58 -17.74 -8.03
C ASN A 155 20.26 -16.94 -6.91
N ASP A 156 20.47 -17.57 -5.76
CA ASP A 156 20.91 -16.93 -4.50
C ASP A 156 22.27 -16.20 -4.60
N ASN A 157 23.09 -16.54 -5.59
CA ASN A 157 24.41 -15.95 -5.81
C ASN A 157 24.39 -14.75 -6.78
N ILE A 158 23.24 -14.37 -7.33
CA ILE A 158 23.09 -13.11 -8.07
C ILE A 158 23.22 -11.97 -7.05
N ASN A 159 24.03 -10.98 -7.37
CA ASN A 159 24.29 -9.82 -6.55
C ASN A 159 24.17 -8.52 -7.38
N GLY A 160 24.50 -7.38 -6.78
CA GLY A 160 24.34 -6.10 -7.46
C GLY A 160 22.90 -5.60 -7.40
N SER A 161 22.64 -4.49 -8.12
CA SER A 161 21.33 -3.84 -8.13
C SER A 161 20.51 -4.21 -9.38
N ILE A 162 19.21 -3.96 -9.33
CA ILE A 162 18.33 -4.05 -10.50
C ILE A 162 18.77 -2.98 -11.50
N PRO A 163 19.16 -3.33 -12.74
CA PRO A 163 19.55 -2.33 -13.73
C PRO A 163 18.36 -1.45 -14.14
N PRO A 164 18.49 -0.09 -14.09
CA PRO A 164 17.42 0.80 -14.55
C PRO A 164 17.00 0.57 -16.00
N GLN A 165 17.89 0.02 -16.83
CA GLN A 165 17.62 -0.31 -18.23
C GLN A 165 16.51 -1.34 -18.41
N LEU A 166 16.16 -2.12 -17.36
CA LEU A 166 14.99 -3.02 -17.43
C LEU A 166 13.70 -2.24 -17.66
N GLY A 167 13.63 -0.95 -17.28
CA GLY A 167 12.51 -0.07 -17.60
C GLY A 167 12.21 0.12 -19.09
N ASN A 168 13.16 -0.24 -20.00
CA ASN A 168 12.96 -0.17 -21.44
C ASN A 168 12.13 -1.33 -22.02
N LEU A 169 11.79 -2.34 -21.22
CA LEU A 169 11.04 -3.53 -21.62
C LEU A 169 9.53 -3.28 -21.64
N GLU A 170 9.07 -2.36 -22.49
CA GLU A 170 7.68 -1.87 -22.50
C GLU A 170 6.62 -2.98 -22.70
N ASN A 171 6.99 -4.10 -23.35
CA ASN A 171 6.13 -5.25 -23.57
C ASN A 171 6.10 -6.26 -22.43
N LEU A 172 6.91 -6.06 -21.38
CA LEU A 172 7.06 -7.03 -20.30
C LEU A 172 5.76 -7.16 -19.49
N VAL A 173 5.28 -8.39 -19.37
CA VAL A 173 4.07 -8.77 -18.62
C VAL A 173 4.44 -9.34 -17.26
N THR A 174 5.50 -10.13 -17.19
CA THR A 174 5.97 -10.75 -15.94
C THR A 174 7.45 -10.47 -15.71
N LEU A 175 7.78 -9.96 -14.52
CA LEU A 175 9.14 -9.80 -14.03
C LEU A 175 9.28 -10.51 -12.68
N ASN A 176 10.00 -11.62 -12.65
CA ASN A 176 10.30 -12.35 -11.43
C ASN A 176 11.83 -12.40 -11.19
N LEU A 177 12.27 -11.74 -10.12
CA LEU A 177 13.65 -11.73 -9.64
C LEU A 177 13.71 -12.18 -8.16
N SER A 178 12.77 -13.01 -7.72
CA SER A 178 12.69 -13.44 -6.32
C SER A 178 13.78 -14.46 -5.98
N HIS A 179 14.06 -14.62 -4.69
CA HIS A 179 15.05 -15.56 -4.19
C HIS A 179 16.42 -15.41 -4.88
N CYS A 180 16.90 -14.17 -4.92
CA CYS A 180 18.24 -13.80 -5.39
C CYS A 180 18.97 -13.04 -4.28
N GLY A 181 20.19 -12.65 -4.52
CA GLY A 181 20.98 -11.82 -3.59
C GLY A 181 20.98 -10.33 -3.96
N ILE A 182 19.97 -9.86 -4.70
CA ILE A 182 19.89 -8.49 -5.23
C ILE A 182 19.89 -7.46 -4.11
N VAL A 183 20.70 -6.39 -4.27
CA VAL A 183 20.86 -5.29 -3.33
C VAL A 183 20.46 -3.95 -3.96
N GLY A 184 20.49 -2.88 -3.16
CA GLY A 184 20.18 -1.53 -3.66
C GLY A 184 18.68 -1.24 -3.76
N PRO A 185 18.30 -0.02 -4.20
CA PRO A 185 16.91 0.39 -4.28
C PRO A 185 16.19 -0.16 -5.53
N ILE A 186 14.86 -0.19 -5.50
CA ILE A 186 14.02 -0.44 -6.67
C ILE A 186 14.18 0.77 -7.61
N PRO A 187 14.62 0.60 -8.88
CA PRO A 187 14.73 1.72 -9.80
C PRO A 187 13.36 2.31 -10.16
N SER A 188 13.23 3.65 -10.13
CA SER A 188 12.01 4.34 -10.58
C SER A 188 11.68 4.06 -12.05
N ALA A 189 12.71 3.74 -12.87
CA ALA A 189 12.53 3.36 -14.27
C ALA A 189 11.61 2.15 -14.47
N LEU A 190 11.45 1.26 -13.47
CA LEU A 190 10.50 0.15 -13.57
C LEU A 190 9.04 0.63 -13.72
N GLY A 191 8.73 1.86 -13.30
CA GLY A 191 7.41 2.48 -13.53
C GLY A 191 7.07 2.70 -15.00
N GLN A 192 8.02 2.52 -15.93
CA GLN A 192 7.79 2.62 -17.38
C GLN A 192 7.22 1.32 -17.99
N LEU A 193 7.22 0.21 -17.24
CA LEU A 193 6.73 -1.10 -17.68
C LEU A 193 5.19 -1.17 -17.68
N THR A 194 4.53 -0.35 -18.46
CA THR A 194 3.07 -0.19 -18.43
C THR A 194 2.26 -1.44 -18.79
N SER A 195 2.86 -2.41 -19.44
CA SER A 195 2.25 -3.72 -19.76
C SER A 195 2.34 -4.72 -18.60
N LEU A 196 3.10 -4.41 -17.54
CA LEU A 196 3.42 -5.35 -16.48
C LEU A 196 2.18 -5.74 -15.67
N GLN A 197 1.95 -7.04 -15.51
CA GLN A 197 0.88 -7.63 -14.70
C GLN A 197 1.41 -8.27 -13.42
N SER A 198 2.64 -8.78 -13.43
CA SER A 198 3.25 -9.39 -12.25
C SER A 198 4.66 -8.87 -12.02
N LEU A 199 4.92 -8.34 -10.81
CA LEU A 199 6.22 -7.87 -10.35
C LEU A 199 6.58 -8.57 -9.04
N ILE A 200 7.53 -9.52 -9.10
CA ILE A 200 7.95 -10.33 -7.97
C ILE A 200 9.42 -10.10 -7.69
N LEU A 201 9.72 -9.38 -6.60
CA LEU A 201 11.07 -9.06 -6.13
C LEU A 201 11.33 -9.59 -4.71
N SER A 202 10.50 -10.50 -4.23
CA SER A 202 10.56 -11.03 -2.85
C SER A 202 11.82 -11.84 -2.58
N TRP A 203 12.17 -11.96 -1.29
CA TRP A 203 13.32 -12.74 -0.83
C TRP A 203 14.65 -12.28 -1.47
N ASN A 204 14.94 -10.99 -1.31
CA ASN A 204 16.18 -10.34 -1.73
C ASN A 204 16.78 -9.51 -0.59
N ARG A 205 17.74 -8.66 -0.90
CA ARG A 205 18.33 -7.68 0.02
C ARG A 205 18.11 -6.24 -0.46
N ILE A 206 17.00 -6.03 -1.18
CA ILE A 206 16.60 -4.73 -1.71
C ILE A 206 16.36 -3.77 -0.55
N ASN A 207 16.86 -2.55 -0.66
CA ASN A 207 16.74 -1.50 0.36
C ASN A 207 16.15 -0.20 -0.24
N GLY A 208 16.16 0.89 0.54
CA GLY A 208 15.53 2.14 0.12
C GLY A 208 14.01 2.07 0.22
N SER A 209 13.32 3.04 -0.37
CA SER A 209 11.86 3.14 -0.35
C SER A 209 11.23 2.58 -1.63
N ILE A 210 9.95 2.26 -1.58
CA ILE A 210 9.16 1.93 -2.78
C ILE A 210 9.02 3.20 -3.61
N PRO A 211 9.46 3.22 -4.89
CA PRO A 211 9.33 4.40 -5.75
C PRO A 211 7.86 4.73 -6.05
N LEU A 212 7.53 6.02 -6.13
CA LEU A 212 6.17 6.47 -6.46
C LEU A 212 5.74 6.02 -7.88
N GLU A 213 6.70 5.87 -8.76
CA GLU A 213 6.53 5.50 -10.15
C GLU A 213 5.95 4.08 -10.32
N ILE A 214 6.06 3.22 -9.30
CA ILE A 214 5.38 1.92 -9.31
C ILE A 214 3.86 2.09 -9.46
N GLY A 215 3.28 3.20 -8.97
CA GLY A 215 1.87 3.53 -9.16
C GLY A 215 1.45 3.72 -10.62
N TYR A 216 2.37 3.85 -11.57
CA TYR A 216 2.04 3.96 -12.99
C TYR A 216 1.74 2.62 -13.66
N LEU A 217 2.04 1.50 -13.02
CA LEU A 217 1.83 0.14 -13.52
C LEU A 217 0.34 -0.29 -13.39
N ARG A 218 -0.56 0.40 -14.06
CA ARG A 218 -2.01 0.25 -13.89
C ARG A 218 -2.55 -1.15 -14.22
N ASN A 219 -1.83 -1.92 -15.02
CA ASN A 219 -2.18 -3.29 -15.38
C ASN A 219 -1.72 -4.33 -14.34
N LEU A 220 -0.99 -3.90 -13.29
CA LEU A 220 -0.42 -4.79 -12.31
C LEU A 220 -1.53 -5.49 -11.50
N THR A 221 -1.49 -6.82 -11.49
CA THR A 221 -2.39 -7.68 -10.73
C THR A 221 -1.71 -8.29 -9.51
N ASP A 222 -0.39 -8.48 -9.57
CA ASP A 222 0.39 -9.04 -8.48
C ASP A 222 1.66 -8.22 -8.22
N LEU A 223 1.82 -7.75 -6.97
CA LEU A 223 3.01 -7.03 -6.50
C LEU A 223 3.55 -7.71 -5.24
N SER A 224 4.70 -8.35 -5.36
CA SER A 224 5.39 -8.97 -4.24
C SER A 224 6.79 -8.38 -4.03
N LEU A 225 6.95 -7.64 -2.92
CA LEU A 225 8.21 -7.06 -2.46
C LEU A 225 8.62 -7.63 -1.09
N SER A 226 8.03 -8.74 -0.68
CA SER A 226 8.22 -9.30 0.67
C SER A 226 9.64 -9.79 0.93
N SER A 227 10.00 -9.88 2.21
CA SER A 227 11.30 -10.40 2.67
C SER A 227 12.49 -9.68 2.02
N ASN A 228 12.57 -8.38 2.30
CA ASN A 228 13.61 -7.46 1.84
C ASN A 228 14.04 -6.51 2.98
N GLY A 229 14.86 -5.50 2.66
CA GLY A 229 15.27 -4.43 3.57
C GLY A 229 14.60 -3.09 3.27
N ILE A 230 13.42 -3.08 2.66
CA ILE A 230 12.71 -1.86 2.23
C ILE A 230 12.29 -1.03 3.44
N VAL A 231 12.53 0.28 3.37
CA VAL A 231 12.25 1.26 4.42
C VAL A 231 11.27 2.34 3.92
N GLY A 232 10.84 3.23 4.82
CA GLY A 232 9.93 4.32 4.47
C GLY A 232 8.45 3.91 4.47
N PRO A 233 7.54 4.85 4.21
CA PRO A 233 6.11 4.59 4.23
C PRO A 233 5.63 3.86 2.96
N ILE A 234 4.44 3.24 3.05
CA ILE A 234 3.72 2.73 1.87
C ILE A 234 3.31 3.94 1.02
N PRO A 235 3.76 4.06 -0.24
CA PRO A 235 3.40 5.20 -1.06
C PRO A 235 1.90 5.25 -1.37
N SER A 236 1.28 6.42 -1.22
CA SER A 236 -0.12 6.62 -1.62
C SER A 236 -0.35 6.40 -3.13
N ALA A 237 0.70 6.54 -3.95
CA ALA A 237 0.65 6.25 -5.38
C ALA A 237 0.26 4.79 -5.72
N LEU A 238 0.49 3.84 -4.80
CA LEU A 238 0.09 2.43 -5.02
C LEU A 238 -1.43 2.27 -5.21
N VAL A 239 -2.25 3.22 -4.76
CA VAL A 239 -3.72 3.18 -4.96
C VAL A 239 -4.13 3.30 -6.43
N GLN A 240 -3.23 3.77 -7.30
CA GLN A 240 -3.47 3.84 -8.75
C GLN A 240 -3.47 2.45 -9.41
N LEU A 241 -2.99 1.42 -8.70
CA LEU A 241 -2.96 0.03 -9.16
C LEU A 241 -4.34 -0.63 -9.03
N THR A 242 -5.35 -0.08 -9.69
CA THR A 242 -6.75 -0.51 -9.53
C THR A 242 -7.02 -1.94 -10.00
N SER A 243 -6.14 -2.52 -10.79
CA SER A 243 -6.19 -3.94 -11.22
C SER A 243 -5.62 -4.91 -10.19
N LEU A 244 -4.98 -4.41 -9.11
CA LEU A 244 -4.22 -5.22 -8.17
C LEU A 244 -5.12 -6.20 -7.41
N GLN A 245 -4.75 -7.49 -7.45
CA GLN A 245 -5.41 -8.59 -6.75
C GLN A 245 -4.59 -9.09 -5.56
N SER A 246 -3.27 -9.00 -5.66
CA SER A 246 -2.34 -9.46 -4.63
C SER A 246 -1.30 -8.37 -4.33
N LEU A 247 -1.18 -8.00 -3.05
CA LEU A 247 -0.16 -7.09 -2.56
C LEU A 247 0.57 -7.70 -1.37
N SER A 248 1.86 -8.00 -1.53
CA SER A 248 2.73 -8.48 -0.46
C SER A 248 3.93 -7.56 -0.25
N LEU A 249 3.94 -6.89 0.92
CA LEU A 249 5.04 -6.05 1.39
C LEU A 249 5.63 -6.58 2.71
N SER A 250 5.30 -7.81 3.09
CA SER A 250 5.62 -8.40 4.38
C SER A 250 7.13 -8.61 4.58
N GLY A 251 7.60 -8.68 5.83
CA GLY A 251 9.00 -8.98 6.12
C GLY A 251 9.97 -7.89 5.65
N ASN A 252 9.62 -6.63 5.88
CA ASN A 252 10.42 -5.45 5.54
C ASN A 252 10.64 -4.54 6.77
N GLN A 253 11.11 -3.34 6.56
CA GLN A 253 11.25 -2.30 7.58
C GLN A 253 10.35 -1.09 7.27
N ILE A 254 9.24 -1.32 6.57
CA ILE A 254 8.27 -0.30 6.18
C ILE A 254 7.66 0.30 7.43
N ASN A 255 7.61 1.61 7.50
CA ASN A 255 7.10 2.39 8.63
C ASN A 255 5.95 3.31 8.22
N GLY A 256 5.50 4.18 9.15
CA GLY A 256 4.35 5.04 8.92
C GLY A 256 3.03 4.28 8.98
N SER A 257 1.95 4.93 8.58
CA SER A 257 0.60 4.37 8.61
C SER A 257 0.25 3.60 7.33
N ILE A 258 -0.72 2.70 7.42
CA ILE A 258 -1.37 2.13 6.24
C ILE A 258 -2.18 3.26 5.57
N PRO A 259 -1.94 3.61 4.30
CA PRO A 259 -2.66 4.69 3.63
C PRO A 259 -4.17 4.47 3.63
N LEU A 260 -4.95 5.52 3.88
CA LEU A 260 -6.43 5.47 3.80
C LEU A 260 -6.91 5.01 2.43
N GLU A 261 -6.17 5.41 1.42
CA GLU A 261 -6.45 5.13 0.01
C GLU A 261 -6.35 3.65 -0.34
N ILE A 262 -5.80 2.80 0.55
CA ILE A 262 -5.75 1.34 0.34
C ILE A 262 -7.14 0.76 0.03
N GLY A 263 -8.21 1.38 0.57
CA GLY A 263 -9.59 0.99 0.33
C GLY A 263 -10.07 1.17 -1.12
N TYR A 264 -9.31 1.83 -1.98
CA TYR A 264 -9.63 1.96 -3.41
C TYR A 264 -9.20 0.77 -4.25
N LEU A 265 -8.33 -0.10 -3.72
CA LEU A 265 -7.88 -1.33 -4.39
C LEU A 265 -8.95 -2.43 -4.33
N ARG A 266 -10.12 -2.17 -4.90
CA ARG A 266 -11.34 -3.00 -4.73
C ARG A 266 -11.23 -4.42 -5.29
N ASN A 267 -10.26 -4.68 -6.16
CA ASN A 267 -9.99 -6.00 -6.71
C ASN A 267 -9.08 -6.85 -5.82
N LEU A 268 -8.57 -6.29 -4.72
CA LEU A 268 -7.63 -6.97 -3.85
C LEU A 268 -8.28 -8.16 -3.14
N THR A 269 -7.66 -9.33 -3.28
CA THR A 269 -8.04 -10.58 -2.62
C THR A 269 -7.04 -10.96 -1.52
N PHE A 270 -5.77 -10.56 -1.69
CA PHE A 270 -4.68 -10.80 -0.74
C PHE A 270 -3.97 -9.50 -0.36
N LEU A 271 -3.84 -9.25 0.95
CA LEU A 271 -3.05 -8.15 1.49
C LEU A 271 -2.14 -8.64 2.62
N GLY A 272 -0.83 -8.68 2.36
CA GLY A 272 0.20 -9.05 3.32
C GLY A 272 1.11 -7.86 3.66
N LEU A 273 1.02 -7.36 4.90
CA LEU A 273 1.85 -6.28 5.44
C LEU A 273 2.54 -6.69 6.75
N TYR A 274 2.51 -7.98 7.11
CA TYR A 274 3.05 -8.47 8.39
C TYR A 274 4.58 -8.34 8.48
N ASN A 275 5.11 -8.41 9.70
CA ASN A 275 6.55 -8.25 9.96
C ASN A 275 7.12 -6.95 9.37
N ASN A 276 6.54 -5.81 9.78
CA ASN A 276 6.98 -4.47 9.42
C ASN A 276 7.02 -3.55 10.66
N ARG A 277 7.15 -2.25 10.46
CA ARG A 277 7.15 -1.23 11.53
C ARG A 277 5.98 -0.26 11.39
N LEU A 278 4.85 -0.75 10.85
CA LEU A 278 3.66 0.06 10.62
C LEU A 278 3.04 0.50 11.96
N VAL A 279 2.62 1.75 12.02
CA VAL A 279 2.06 2.40 13.20
C VAL A 279 0.61 2.86 12.94
N ASP A 280 0.01 3.54 13.93
CA ASP A 280 -1.34 4.10 13.89
C ASP A 280 -2.46 3.05 13.81
N SER A 281 -3.69 3.50 13.57
CA SER A 281 -4.84 2.61 13.47
C SER A 281 -4.98 1.99 12.08
N ILE A 282 -5.57 0.79 12.03
CA ILE A 282 -5.98 0.17 10.77
C ILE A 282 -7.03 1.07 10.12
N PRO A 283 -6.82 1.56 8.88
CA PRO A 283 -7.74 2.49 8.26
C PRO A 283 -9.11 1.85 8.02
N ILE A 284 -10.17 2.60 8.35
CA ILE A 284 -11.55 2.12 8.17
C ILE A 284 -11.89 1.80 6.71
N THR A 285 -11.23 2.48 5.77
CA THR A 285 -11.37 2.25 4.33
C THR A 285 -10.91 0.87 3.89
N LEU A 286 -9.99 0.24 4.64
CA LEU A 286 -9.54 -1.13 4.38
C LEU A 286 -10.71 -2.13 4.42
N TYR A 287 -11.68 -1.88 5.29
CA TYR A 287 -12.86 -2.74 5.42
C TYR A 287 -13.89 -2.57 4.29
N GLN A 288 -13.64 -1.67 3.33
CA GLN A 288 -14.40 -1.55 2.07
C GLN A 288 -13.92 -2.55 1.00
N LEU A 289 -12.82 -3.26 1.24
CA LEU A 289 -12.27 -4.26 0.33
C LEU A 289 -13.05 -5.58 0.42
N THR A 290 -14.31 -5.58 -0.02
CA THR A 290 -15.24 -6.72 0.12
C THR A 290 -14.80 -7.98 -0.63
N ASN A 291 -13.84 -7.88 -1.55
CA ASN A 291 -13.23 -9.02 -2.22
C ASN A 291 -12.07 -9.67 -1.45
N LEU A 292 -11.62 -9.03 -0.35
CA LEU A 292 -10.46 -9.50 0.39
C LEU A 292 -10.74 -10.85 1.08
N GLU A 293 -9.87 -11.81 0.80
CA GLU A 293 -9.93 -13.18 1.34
C GLU A 293 -8.89 -13.39 2.43
N ILE A 294 -7.71 -12.76 2.29
CA ILE A 294 -6.59 -12.90 3.21
C ILE A 294 -6.06 -11.53 3.60
N LEU A 295 -6.02 -11.26 4.91
CA LEU A 295 -5.48 -10.05 5.49
C LEU A 295 -4.48 -10.38 6.60
N TYR A 296 -3.20 -10.12 6.34
CA TYR A 296 -2.10 -10.32 7.27
C TYR A 296 -1.43 -9.00 7.64
N LEU A 297 -1.73 -8.49 8.85
CA LEU A 297 -1.15 -7.28 9.44
C LEU A 297 -0.38 -7.54 10.72
N HIS A 298 -0.21 -8.81 11.12
CA HIS A 298 0.44 -9.19 12.39
C HIS A 298 1.92 -8.78 12.43
N ASN A 299 2.50 -8.73 13.63
CA ASN A 299 3.87 -8.30 13.86
C ASN A 299 4.16 -6.90 13.30
N ASN A 300 3.43 -5.90 13.82
CA ASN A 300 3.57 -4.48 13.54
C ASN A 300 3.39 -3.67 14.85
N GLN A 301 3.24 -2.37 14.75
CA GLN A 301 2.99 -1.47 15.88
C GLN A 301 1.60 -0.78 15.76
N LEU A 302 0.65 -1.44 15.07
CA LEU A 302 -0.68 -0.92 14.83
C LEU A 302 -1.46 -0.76 16.12
N GLN A 303 -2.19 0.34 16.24
CA GLN A 303 -2.90 0.78 17.43
C GLN A 303 -4.43 0.85 17.20
N GLY A 304 -5.17 1.34 18.20
CA GLY A 304 -6.62 1.49 18.09
C GLY A 304 -7.39 0.20 18.35
N SER A 305 -8.66 0.17 17.96
CA SER A 305 -9.55 -0.99 18.13
C SER A 305 -9.84 -1.65 16.78
N ILE A 306 -10.24 -2.92 16.82
CA ILE A 306 -10.83 -3.59 15.66
C ILE A 306 -12.25 -3.04 15.52
N PRO A 307 -12.60 -2.31 14.44
CA PRO A 307 -13.92 -1.71 14.30
C PRO A 307 -14.98 -2.71 13.86
N SER A 308 -16.26 -2.41 14.12
CA SER A 308 -17.39 -3.26 13.74
C SER A 308 -17.51 -3.49 12.23
N CYS A 309 -17.04 -2.54 11.41
CA CYS A 309 -17.01 -2.69 9.95
C CYS A 309 -16.10 -3.85 9.45
N VAL A 310 -15.31 -4.52 10.33
CA VAL A 310 -14.62 -5.76 9.97
C VAL A 310 -15.59 -6.80 9.42
N GLY A 311 -16.84 -6.82 9.90
CA GLY A 311 -17.87 -7.75 9.45
C GLY A 311 -18.32 -7.57 7.99
N SER A 312 -17.91 -6.49 7.30
CA SER A 312 -18.20 -6.28 5.88
C SER A 312 -17.34 -7.14 4.94
N LEU A 313 -16.23 -7.71 5.43
CA LEU A 313 -15.29 -8.53 4.66
C LEU A 313 -15.83 -9.97 4.47
N SER A 314 -16.98 -10.12 3.84
CA SER A 314 -17.72 -11.39 3.78
C SER A 314 -17.01 -12.57 3.11
N LYS A 315 -15.97 -12.30 2.29
CA LYS A 315 -15.14 -13.34 1.63
C LYS A 315 -13.94 -13.77 2.47
N MET A 316 -13.69 -13.12 3.63
CA MET A 316 -12.51 -13.36 4.45
C MET A 316 -12.36 -14.81 4.88
N GLN A 317 -11.22 -15.40 4.57
CA GLN A 317 -10.81 -16.75 4.95
C GLN A 317 -9.73 -16.73 6.04
N ALA A 318 -8.83 -15.75 6.01
CA ALA A 318 -7.77 -15.63 7.00
C ALA A 318 -7.57 -14.18 7.45
N LEU A 319 -7.70 -13.95 8.76
CA LEU A 319 -7.52 -12.63 9.39
C LEU A 319 -6.47 -12.74 10.49
N ALA A 320 -5.30 -12.11 10.27
CA ALA A 320 -4.20 -12.08 11.23
C ALA A 320 -3.82 -10.65 11.57
N LEU A 321 -4.19 -10.19 12.78
CA LEU A 321 -3.93 -8.86 13.32
C LEU A 321 -3.07 -8.91 14.60
N GLY A 322 -2.69 -10.10 15.07
CA GLY A 322 -1.96 -10.30 16.32
C GLY A 322 -0.56 -9.68 16.35
N SER A 323 0.11 -9.71 17.49
CA SER A 323 1.44 -9.11 17.68
C SER A 323 1.47 -7.64 17.24
N ASN A 324 0.53 -6.85 17.80
CA ASN A 324 0.34 -5.42 17.57
C ASN A 324 0.04 -4.69 18.89
N LEU A 325 -0.33 -3.43 18.83
CA LEU A 325 -0.74 -2.63 20.00
C LEU A 325 -2.26 -2.38 20.03
N LEU A 326 -3.05 -3.28 19.40
CA LEU A 326 -4.50 -3.17 19.31
C LEU A 326 -5.15 -3.27 20.70
N LYS A 327 -6.19 -2.49 20.94
CA LYS A 327 -6.91 -2.40 22.21
C LYS A 327 -8.44 -2.44 21.99
N GLY A 328 -9.19 -2.47 23.07
CA GLY A 328 -10.66 -2.53 23.00
C GLY A 328 -11.20 -3.95 22.83
N PRO A 329 -12.52 -4.13 22.75
CA PRO A 329 -13.13 -5.44 22.63
C PRO A 329 -12.99 -6.03 21.22
N ILE A 330 -13.10 -7.36 21.14
CA ILE A 330 -13.31 -8.05 19.88
C ILE A 330 -14.76 -7.76 19.44
N PRO A 331 -14.99 -7.13 18.27
CA PRO A 331 -16.35 -6.77 17.87
C PRO A 331 -17.17 -8.01 17.52
N GLN A 332 -18.47 -7.97 17.82
CA GLN A 332 -19.38 -9.10 17.50
C GLN A 332 -19.52 -9.34 15.99
N GLU A 333 -19.34 -8.30 15.20
CA GLU A 333 -19.43 -8.34 13.75
C GLU A 333 -18.35 -9.22 13.10
N ILE A 334 -17.30 -9.61 13.83
CA ILE A 334 -16.32 -10.60 13.37
C ILE A 334 -17.00 -11.95 13.04
N CYS A 335 -18.12 -12.24 13.69
CA CYS A 335 -18.91 -13.43 13.46
C CYS A 335 -19.67 -13.45 12.12
N ASN A 336 -19.74 -12.30 11.43
CA ASN A 336 -20.29 -12.22 10.07
C ASN A 336 -19.34 -12.80 9.01
N LEU A 337 -18.09 -13.11 9.39
CA LEU A 337 -17.07 -13.67 8.50
C LEU A 337 -17.24 -15.19 8.35
N ALA A 338 -18.37 -15.65 7.77
CA ALA A 338 -18.77 -17.06 7.72
C ALA A 338 -17.75 -17.98 7.01
N ASN A 339 -16.82 -17.43 6.21
CA ASN A 339 -15.78 -18.19 5.53
C ASN A 339 -14.47 -18.30 6.31
N LEU A 340 -14.39 -17.68 7.50
CA LEU A 340 -13.15 -17.58 8.25
C LEU A 340 -12.66 -18.95 8.71
N THR A 341 -11.43 -19.29 8.33
CA THR A 341 -10.71 -20.51 8.72
C THR A 341 -9.59 -20.22 9.71
N LEU A 342 -9.01 -19.00 9.67
CA LEU A 342 -7.93 -18.57 10.54
C LEU A 342 -8.24 -17.21 11.15
N LEU A 343 -8.20 -17.14 12.49
CA LEU A 343 -8.27 -15.90 13.25
C LEU A 343 -7.09 -15.83 14.22
N TYR A 344 -6.14 -14.92 13.96
CA TYR A 344 -4.98 -14.67 14.80
C TYR A 344 -5.01 -13.24 15.34
N LEU A 345 -5.34 -13.09 16.62
CA LEU A 345 -5.43 -11.82 17.36
C LEU A 345 -4.55 -11.82 18.60
N SER A 346 -3.67 -12.79 18.78
CA SER A 346 -2.80 -12.91 19.95
C SER A 346 -1.81 -11.76 20.08
N GLU A 347 -1.18 -11.64 21.26
CA GLU A 347 -0.10 -10.69 21.52
C GLU A 347 -0.50 -9.22 21.24
N SER A 348 -1.63 -8.81 21.84
CA SER A 348 -2.14 -7.45 21.75
C SER A 348 -2.64 -6.96 23.11
N LYS A 349 -3.43 -5.90 23.16
CA LYS A 349 -4.02 -5.36 24.40
C LYS A 349 -5.56 -5.42 24.34
N LEU A 350 -6.11 -6.44 23.67
CA LEU A 350 -7.56 -6.61 23.51
C LEU A 350 -8.21 -6.88 24.86
N THR A 351 -9.40 -6.33 25.07
CA THR A 351 -10.17 -6.37 26.32
C THR A 351 -11.57 -6.92 26.09
N GLY A 352 -12.40 -6.95 27.13
CA GLY A 352 -13.76 -7.48 27.03
C GLY A 352 -13.80 -9.01 27.11
N SER A 353 -14.89 -9.61 26.66
CA SER A 353 -15.11 -11.06 26.61
C SER A 353 -14.94 -11.61 25.20
N ILE A 354 -14.68 -12.91 25.08
CA ILE A 354 -14.76 -13.61 23.80
C ILE A 354 -16.23 -13.60 23.38
N PRO A 355 -16.59 -13.09 22.18
CA PRO A 355 -17.97 -13.08 21.74
C PRO A 355 -18.51 -14.51 21.58
N SER A 356 -19.70 -14.81 22.17
CA SER A 356 -20.32 -16.14 22.04
C SER A 356 -20.64 -16.51 20.60
N CYS A 357 -20.93 -15.52 19.75
CA CYS A 357 -21.17 -15.73 18.33
C CYS A 357 -19.96 -16.32 17.58
N VAL A 358 -18.74 -16.38 18.17
CA VAL A 358 -17.58 -17.03 17.53
C VAL A 358 -17.87 -18.47 17.16
N GLY A 359 -18.74 -19.15 17.91
CA GLY A 359 -19.21 -20.52 17.62
C GLY A 359 -19.99 -20.68 16.30
N SER A 360 -20.41 -19.58 15.65
CA SER A 360 -21.03 -19.63 14.31
C SER A 360 -20.04 -19.79 13.16
N LEU A 361 -18.74 -19.61 13.42
CA LEU A 361 -17.69 -19.69 12.41
C LEU A 361 -17.30 -21.14 12.10
N SER A 362 -18.22 -21.90 11.53
CA SER A 362 -18.13 -23.37 11.37
C SER A 362 -16.95 -23.88 10.54
N LYS A 363 -16.28 -22.98 9.75
CA LYS A 363 -15.09 -23.33 8.96
C LYS A 363 -13.79 -23.11 9.71
N MET A 364 -13.84 -22.60 10.96
CA MET A 364 -12.65 -22.26 11.74
C MET A 364 -11.77 -23.47 11.98
N LEU A 365 -10.48 -23.33 11.63
CA LEU A 365 -9.43 -24.32 11.87
C LEU A 365 -8.46 -23.84 12.94
N TYR A 366 -8.15 -22.54 12.94
CA TYR A 366 -7.14 -21.92 13.79
C TYR A 366 -7.69 -20.69 14.49
N LEU A 367 -7.76 -20.71 15.81
CA LEU A 367 -8.22 -19.62 16.66
C LEU A 367 -7.18 -19.30 17.72
N SER A 368 -6.52 -18.14 17.61
CA SER A 368 -5.51 -17.67 18.54
C SER A 368 -5.86 -16.28 19.06
N LEU A 369 -6.17 -16.21 20.36
CA LEU A 369 -6.51 -15.01 21.13
C LEU A 369 -5.58 -14.85 22.35
N GLY A 370 -4.50 -15.62 22.42
CA GLY A 370 -3.56 -15.63 23.54
C GLY A 370 -2.88 -14.29 23.78
N SER A 371 -2.24 -14.13 24.94
CA SER A 371 -1.45 -12.92 25.28
C SER A 371 -2.22 -11.60 25.06
N ASN A 372 -3.42 -11.51 25.68
CA ASN A 372 -4.29 -10.35 25.64
C ASN A 372 -4.80 -9.99 27.05
N LEU A 373 -5.79 -9.11 27.16
CA LEU A 373 -6.43 -8.70 28.42
C LEU A 373 -7.90 -9.13 28.47
N LEU A 374 -8.25 -10.21 27.76
CA LEU A 374 -9.61 -10.75 27.67
C LEU A 374 -10.06 -11.28 29.03
N LYS A 375 -11.34 -11.11 29.36
CA LYS A 375 -11.94 -11.48 30.63
C LYS A 375 -13.29 -12.17 30.45
N GLY A 376 -13.84 -12.72 31.54
CA GLY A 376 -15.11 -13.47 31.49
C GLY A 376 -14.88 -14.94 31.17
N PRO A 377 -15.96 -15.74 31.06
CA PRO A 377 -15.86 -17.17 30.84
C PRO A 377 -15.49 -17.49 29.36
N ILE A 378 -14.94 -18.68 29.14
CA ILE A 378 -14.85 -19.28 27.80
C ILE A 378 -16.29 -19.61 27.38
N PRO A 379 -16.79 -19.06 26.24
CA PRO A 379 -18.15 -19.31 25.80
C PRO A 379 -18.34 -20.78 25.39
N GLN A 380 -19.45 -21.38 25.79
CA GLN A 380 -19.76 -22.79 25.43
C GLN A 380 -19.88 -22.98 23.92
N GLU A 381 -20.31 -21.96 23.21
CA GLU A 381 -20.48 -21.94 21.75
C GLU A 381 -19.17 -22.22 20.99
N ILE A 382 -18.00 -22.06 21.63
CA ILE A 382 -16.71 -22.42 21.03
C ILE A 382 -16.67 -23.91 20.62
N CYS A 383 -17.42 -24.74 21.32
CA CYS A 383 -17.55 -26.18 21.04
C CYS A 383 -18.29 -26.49 19.73
N ASN A 384 -18.96 -25.51 19.13
CA ASN A 384 -19.60 -25.64 17.82
C ASN A 384 -18.60 -25.62 16.65
N LEU A 385 -17.34 -25.27 16.93
CA LEU A 385 -16.26 -25.20 15.96
C LEU A 385 -15.69 -26.61 15.65
N ALA A 386 -16.50 -27.49 15.09
CA ALA A 386 -16.18 -28.91 14.90
C ALA A 386 -14.90 -29.19 14.08
N ASN A 387 -14.43 -28.20 13.30
CA ASN A 387 -13.21 -28.30 12.50
C ASN A 387 -11.96 -27.75 13.19
N LEU A 388 -12.08 -27.21 14.41
CA LEU A 388 -10.99 -26.53 15.09
C LEU A 388 -9.85 -27.50 15.41
N THR A 389 -8.66 -27.16 14.94
CA THR A 389 -7.41 -27.91 15.18
C THR A 389 -6.47 -27.21 16.15
N PHE A 390 -6.53 -25.89 16.24
CA PHE A 390 -5.68 -25.07 17.09
C PHE A 390 -6.52 -24.07 17.87
N LEU A 391 -6.41 -24.09 19.21
CA LEU A 391 -7.05 -23.13 20.11
C LEU A 391 -6.05 -22.60 21.13
N ASP A 392 -5.70 -21.31 21.00
CA ASP A 392 -4.89 -20.60 21.99
C ASP A 392 -5.67 -19.45 22.61
N LEU A 393 -5.96 -19.58 23.91
CA LEU A 393 -6.57 -18.56 24.79
C LEU A 393 -5.63 -18.21 25.95
N SER A 394 -4.39 -18.67 25.93
CA SER A 394 -3.42 -18.51 27.03
C SER A 394 -3.10 -17.04 27.34
N GLN A 395 -2.52 -16.80 28.51
CA GLN A 395 -2.05 -15.46 28.92
C GLN A 395 -3.13 -14.38 28.80
N ASN A 396 -4.29 -14.63 29.41
CA ASN A 396 -5.43 -13.72 29.49
C ASN A 396 -5.93 -13.57 30.95
N LYS A 397 -7.10 -12.98 31.12
CA LYS A 397 -7.80 -12.87 32.42
C LYS A 397 -9.12 -13.62 32.42
N LEU A 398 -9.19 -14.75 31.69
CA LEU A 398 -10.38 -15.57 31.54
C LEU A 398 -10.74 -16.24 32.89
N THR A 399 -12.03 -16.33 33.18
CA THR A 399 -12.58 -16.84 34.45
C THR A 399 -13.60 -17.96 34.20
N GLY A 400 -14.14 -18.53 35.23
CA GLY A 400 -15.09 -19.64 35.11
C GLY A 400 -14.42 -20.99 34.90
N SER A 401 -15.15 -21.99 34.48
CA SER A 401 -14.68 -23.36 34.24
C SER A 401 -14.36 -23.60 32.75
N ILE A 402 -13.50 -24.56 32.49
CA ILE A 402 -13.33 -25.11 31.14
C ILE A 402 -14.63 -25.80 30.73
N PRO A 403 -15.23 -25.41 29.58
CA PRO A 403 -16.48 -26.06 29.11
C PRO A 403 -16.27 -27.56 28.88
N SER A 404 -17.14 -28.42 29.42
CA SER A 404 -17.04 -29.87 29.23
C SER A 404 -17.20 -30.30 27.79
N CYS A 405 -17.92 -29.49 26.98
CA CYS A 405 -18.11 -29.74 25.56
C CYS A 405 -16.80 -29.60 24.73
N ILE A 406 -15.70 -29.08 25.31
CA ILE A 406 -14.42 -28.94 24.58
C ILE A 406 -13.89 -30.29 24.07
N GLY A 407 -14.24 -31.39 24.77
CA GLY A 407 -13.93 -32.75 24.33
C GLY A 407 -14.68 -33.22 23.07
N SER A 408 -15.62 -32.44 22.55
CA SER A 408 -16.29 -32.72 21.26
C SER A 408 -15.48 -32.23 20.06
N LEU A 409 -14.44 -31.44 20.28
CA LEU A 409 -13.56 -30.90 19.22
C LEU A 409 -12.53 -31.97 18.77
N SER A 410 -13.02 -33.03 18.15
CA SER A 410 -12.26 -34.27 17.87
C SER A 410 -11.02 -34.06 16.98
N LYS A 411 -10.93 -32.95 16.25
CA LYS A 411 -9.76 -32.61 15.39
C LYS A 411 -8.71 -31.76 16.08
N MET A 412 -8.86 -31.50 17.41
CA MET A 412 -7.97 -30.63 18.15
C MET A 412 -6.57 -31.23 18.24
N LEU A 413 -5.57 -30.49 17.76
CA LEU A 413 -4.14 -30.81 17.82
C LEU A 413 -3.42 -30.03 18.92
N ASP A 414 -3.84 -28.78 19.12
CA ASP A 414 -3.21 -27.86 20.09
C ASP A 414 -4.27 -27.14 20.91
N LEU A 415 -4.21 -27.27 22.24
CA LEU A 415 -5.11 -26.63 23.20
C LEU A 415 -4.31 -25.90 24.26
N SER A 416 -4.25 -24.58 24.18
CA SER A 416 -3.56 -23.72 25.12
C SER A 416 -4.53 -22.79 25.87
N LEU A 417 -4.72 -23.04 27.17
CA LEU A 417 -5.54 -22.25 28.10
C LEU A 417 -4.70 -21.73 29.29
N GLY A 418 -3.38 -21.92 29.24
CA GLY A 418 -2.48 -21.59 30.34
C GLY A 418 -2.47 -20.09 30.71
N SER A 419 -2.02 -19.78 31.93
CA SER A 419 -1.89 -18.39 32.43
C SER A 419 -3.20 -17.60 32.34
N ASN A 420 -4.25 -18.12 33.02
CA ASN A 420 -5.57 -17.51 33.12
C ASN A 420 -6.07 -17.54 34.56
N LEU A 421 -7.35 -17.25 34.81
CA LEU A 421 -8.02 -17.31 36.12
C LEU A 421 -9.12 -18.40 36.12
N LEU A 422 -8.93 -19.46 35.33
CA LEU A 422 -9.88 -20.56 35.17
C LEU A 422 -9.96 -21.39 36.47
N LYS A 423 -11.17 -21.83 36.88
CA LYS A 423 -11.47 -22.54 38.13
C LYS A 423 -12.22 -23.84 37.85
N GLY A 424 -12.33 -24.65 38.88
CA GLY A 424 -13.06 -25.92 38.86
C GLY A 424 -12.23 -27.08 38.31
N SER A 425 -12.88 -28.20 38.09
CA SER A 425 -12.20 -29.43 37.63
C SER A 425 -11.89 -29.39 36.12
N ILE A 426 -10.82 -30.07 35.74
CA ILE A 426 -10.52 -30.34 34.32
C ILE A 426 -11.58 -31.33 33.82
N PRO A 427 -12.34 -30.99 32.76
CA PRO A 427 -13.37 -31.90 32.26
C PRO A 427 -12.76 -33.22 31.77
N LYS A 428 -13.36 -34.35 32.22
CA LYS A 428 -12.91 -35.69 31.76
C LYS A 428 -13.01 -35.87 30.24
N GLU A 429 -13.86 -35.10 29.59
CA GLU A 429 -14.09 -35.11 28.17
C GLU A 429 -12.85 -34.68 27.34
N ILE A 430 -11.88 -33.95 27.97
CA ILE A 430 -10.59 -33.65 27.33
C ILE A 430 -9.85 -34.94 26.95
N GLY A 431 -10.02 -36.01 27.73
CA GLY A 431 -9.48 -37.33 27.41
C GLY A 431 -9.99 -37.97 26.08
N LYS A 432 -11.04 -37.39 25.47
CA LYS A 432 -11.55 -37.82 24.17
C LYS A 432 -10.87 -37.15 22.98
N LEU A 433 -9.97 -36.23 23.21
CA LEU A 433 -9.19 -35.54 22.16
C LEU A 433 -8.00 -36.42 21.74
N PHE A 434 -8.26 -37.42 20.90
CA PHE A 434 -7.27 -38.45 20.58
C PHE A 434 -6.09 -37.95 19.75
N ASP A 435 -6.29 -36.90 18.93
CA ASP A 435 -5.26 -36.30 18.06
C ASP A 435 -4.46 -35.19 18.74
N LEU A 436 -4.73 -34.90 20.05
CA LEU A 436 -4.10 -33.82 20.77
C LEU A 436 -2.60 -34.03 20.90
N SER A 437 -1.81 -33.10 20.36
CA SER A 437 -0.35 -33.11 20.40
C SER A 437 0.20 -32.17 21.46
N ASN A 438 -0.44 -31.04 21.68
CA ASN A 438 -0.05 -30.04 22.67
C ASN A 438 -1.21 -29.69 23.60
N LEU A 439 -0.95 -29.74 24.90
CA LEU A 439 -1.89 -29.32 25.93
C LEU A 439 -1.19 -28.37 26.90
N ASN A 440 -1.76 -27.18 27.13
CA ASN A 440 -1.29 -26.24 28.17
C ASN A 440 -2.47 -25.74 28.99
N LEU A 441 -2.57 -26.16 30.26
CA LEU A 441 -3.53 -25.70 31.26
C LEU A 441 -2.83 -25.03 32.41
N SER A 442 -1.50 -24.82 32.35
CA SER A 442 -0.64 -24.32 33.42
C SER A 442 -1.08 -22.94 33.95
N PHE A 443 -0.67 -22.58 35.14
CA PHE A 443 -0.90 -21.26 35.73
C PHE A 443 -2.36 -20.80 35.69
N ASN A 444 -3.27 -21.66 36.26
CA ASN A 444 -4.68 -21.37 36.45
C ASN A 444 -5.08 -21.61 37.92
N GLN A 445 -6.36 -21.69 38.23
CA GLN A 445 -6.92 -22.02 39.54
C GLN A 445 -7.76 -23.32 39.44
N LEU A 446 -7.29 -24.27 38.61
CA LEU A 446 -7.95 -25.56 38.43
C LEU A 446 -7.77 -26.47 39.62
N SER A 447 -8.72 -27.34 39.88
CA SER A 447 -8.79 -28.23 41.07
C SER A 447 -9.28 -29.62 40.68
N GLY A 448 -9.15 -30.56 41.61
CA GLY A 448 -9.63 -31.93 41.45
C GLY A 448 -8.68 -32.84 40.65
N PRO A 449 -9.14 -34.02 40.24
CA PRO A 449 -8.29 -35.00 39.56
C PRO A 449 -7.95 -34.62 38.14
N ILE A 450 -6.72 -34.93 37.73
CA ILE A 450 -6.32 -34.85 36.32
C ILE A 450 -6.97 -36.04 35.56
N PRO A 451 -7.73 -35.80 34.51
CA PRO A 451 -8.37 -36.85 33.73
C PRO A 451 -7.36 -37.74 33.01
N ILE A 452 -7.76 -38.98 32.72
CA ILE A 452 -6.97 -39.86 31.86
C ILE A 452 -6.97 -39.26 30.44
N LEU A 453 -5.80 -38.91 29.90
CA LEU A 453 -5.58 -38.41 28.57
C LEU A 453 -5.30 -39.59 27.63
N SER A 454 -6.17 -39.82 26.66
CA SER A 454 -6.04 -40.92 25.69
C SER A 454 -5.26 -40.50 24.42
N ALA A 455 -4.69 -39.31 24.40
CA ALA A 455 -3.96 -38.79 23.25
C ALA A 455 -2.66 -39.58 23.00
N THR A 456 -2.55 -40.17 21.82
CA THR A 456 -1.42 -41.03 21.41
C THR A 456 -0.18 -40.24 20.97
N HIS A 457 -0.32 -38.94 20.76
CA HIS A 457 0.69 -38.06 20.20
C HIS A 457 1.13 -36.94 21.16
N LEU A 458 0.70 -36.96 22.42
CA LEU A 458 1.20 -36.00 23.38
C LEU A 458 2.69 -36.25 23.57
N TYR A 459 3.51 -35.24 23.28
CA TYR A 459 4.97 -35.32 23.43
C TYR A 459 5.33 -35.43 24.91
N ILE A 460 5.68 -36.64 25.33
CA ILE A 460 6.13 -36.99 26.67
C ILE A 460 7.66 -37.08 26.58
N VAL A 461 8.38 -36.15 27.23
CA VAL A 461 9.84 -36.22 27.29
C VAL A 461 10.26 -37.10 28.43
N ASP A 462 10.89 -38.24 28.17
CA ASP A 462 11.47 -39.15 29.14
C ASP A 462 12.59 -38.44 29.91
N ALA A 463 12.40 -38.16 31.18
CA ALA A 463 13.39 -37.56 32.08
C ALA A 463 14.29 -38.63 32.75
N GLY A 464 14.40 -39.82 32.19
CA GLY A 464 15.42 -40.83 32.58
C GLY A 464 15.16 -41.58 33.87
N ASN A 465 13.99 -41.52 34.54
CA ASN A 465 13.61 -42.15 35.76
C ASN A 465 12.27 -42.91 35.75
N GLY A 466 11.82 -43.36 34.59
CA GLY A 466 10.65 -44.25 34.50
C GLY A 466 9.27 -43.58 34.71
N CYS A 467 9.21 -42.26 34.88
CA CYS A 467 7.99 -41.45 34.74
C CYS A 467 8.24 -40.40 33.67
N GLU A 468 7.54 -40.52 32.57
CA GLU A 468 7.56 -39.54 31.52
C GLU A 468 6.96 -38.21 32.05
N LYS A 469 7.79 -37.18 32.25
CA LYS A 469 7.32 -35.82 32.46
C LYS A 469 7.10 -35.12 31.14
N ILE A 470 5.86 -34.73 30.90
CA ILE A 470 5.55 -33.80 29.80
C ILE A 470 6.27 -32.48 30.11
N PHE A 471 7.13 -32.03 29.21
CA PHE A 471 7.84 -30.76 29.39
C PHE A 471 7.55 -29.81 28.24
N PRO A 472 7.07 -28.55 28.51
CA PRO A 472 6.74 -28.00 29.81
C PRO A 472 5.50 -28.65 30.42
N ASP A 473 5.44 -28.75 31.80
CA ASP A 473 4.31 -29.38 32.51
C ASP A 473 3.02 -28.63 32.19
N PRO A 474 2.03 -29.27 31.51
CA PRO A 474 0.79 -28.62 31.11
C PRO A 474 -0.12 -28.22 32.28
N PHE A 475 0.18 -28.65 33.48
CA PHE A 475 -0.62 -28.46 34.69
C PHE A 475 0.08 -27.58 35.73
N GLU A 476 1.32 -27.14 35.47
CA GLU A 476 2.11 -26.32 36.38
C GLU A 476 1.33 -25.09 36.90
N GLY A 477 1.55 -24.72 38.17
CA GLY A 477 0.96 -23.50 38.76
C GLY A 477 -0.53 -23.61 39.13
N ASN A 478 -1.12 -24.81 39.13
CA ASN A 478 -2.46 -25.07 39.66
C ASN A 478 -2.35 -25.78 41.01
N SER A 479 -2.42 -25.01 42.11
CA SER A 479 -2.13 -25.51 43.49
C SER A 479 -3.08 -26.59 44.00
N ASP A 480 -4.31 -26.64 43.50
CA ASP A 480 -5.38 -27.48 44.02
C ASP A 480 -5.65 -28.73 43.15
N LEU A 481 -4.81 -29.00 42.17
CA LEU A 481 -4.87 -30.25 41.40
C LEU A 481 -4.28 -31.41 42.24
N SER A 482 -4.96 -32.53 42.25
CA SER A 482 -4.43 -33.76 42.82
C SER A 482 -3.23 -34.22 42.01
N PRO A 483 -2.08 -34.58 42.61
CA PRO A 483 -0.92 -35.02 41.89
C PRO A 483 -1.22 -36.23 41.02
N TYR A 484 -0.70 -36.23 39.77
CA TYR A 484 -0.76 -37.38 38.88
C TYR A 484 -0.04 -38.53 39.60
N MET A 485 -0.76 -39.58 40.03
CA MET A 485 -0.15 -40.76 40.61
C MET A 485 0.52 -41.58 39.48
N CYS A 486 1.79 -41.33 39.25
CA CYS A 486 2.60 -42.34 38.57
C CYS A 486 2.67 -43.60 39.45
N PRO A 487 2.48 -44.80 38.91
CA PRO A 487 2.77 -46.02 39.67
C PRO A 487 4.25 -46.00 40.04
N THR A 488 4.57 -45.95 41.32
CA THR A 488 5.95 -45.91 41.85
C THR A 488 6.72 -47.18 41.54
N PRO A 489 7.91 -47.09 40.94
CA PRO A 489 8.96 -48.08 41.18
C PRO A 489 9.67 -47.73 42.51
N VAL A 490 9.91 -48.76 43.30
CA VAL A 490 10.49 -48.70 44.65
C VAL A 490 11.98 -48.29 44.58
N THR A 491 12.31 -47.23 45.31
CA THR A 491 13.59 -46.85 45.97
C THR A 491 14.95 -46.94 45.25
N GLU A 492 15.67 -45.83 45.24
CA GLU A 492 16.85 -45.68 46.07
C GLU A 492 17.33 -44.20 46.15
N LYS A 493 17.72 -43.82 47.39
CA LYS A 493 18.21 -42.48 47.70
C LYS A 493 19.61 -42.25 47.16
N ALA A 494 19.82 -41.19 46.41
CA ALA A 494 21.13 -40.59 46.27
C ALA A 494 21.05 -39.07 46.45
N ASN A 495 21.57 -38.59 47.57
CA ASN A 495 21.84 -37.17 47.83
C ASN A 495 22.88 -36.63 46.86
N SER A 496 22.54 -35.66 46.12
CA SER A 496 23.53 -34.75 45.52
C SER A 496 22.93 -33.39 45.25
N SER A 497 23.32 -32.46 46.13
CA SER A 497 23.04 -31.03 46.00
C SER A 497 23.74 -30.45 44.75
N ARG A 498 23.09 -30.34 43.61
CA ARG A 498 23.56 -29.56 42.47
C ARG A 498 22.79 -28.26 42.38
N ILE A 499 23.53 -27.15 42.60
CA ILE A 499 23.06 -25.80 42.37
C ILE A 499 22.58 -25.71 40.92
N PRO A 500 21.36 -25.26 40.66
CA PRO A 500 20.80 -25.18 39.29
C PRO A 500 21.71 -24.41 38.36
N TYR A 501 21.92 -24.93 37.17
CA TYR A 501 22.79 -24.36 36.13
C TYR A 501 22.47 -22.91 35.79
N TYR A 502 21.20 -22.53 35.92
CA TYR A 502 20.73 -21.16 35.68
C TYR A 502 21.33 -20.12 36.66
N ILE A 503 21.61 -20.49 37.93
CA ILE A 503 22.25 -19.59 38.90
C ILE A 503 23.68 -19.24 38.47
N LYS A 504 24.38 -20.18 37.83
CA LYS A 504 25.74 -19.93 37.35
C LYS A 504 25.84 -19.01 36.14
N ILE A 505 24.80 -18.91 35.35
CA ILE A 505 24.78 -18.05 34.12
C ILE A 505 24.13 -16.70 34.41
N PHE A 506 23.00 -16.66 35.13
CA PHE A 506 22.25 -15.42 35.31
C PHE A 506 22.74 -14.57 36.51
N LEU A 507 23.38 -15.15 37.50
CA LEU A 507 23.92 -14.38 38.64
C LEU A 507 25.06 -13.43 38.20
N PRO A 508 26.05 -13.83 37.39
CA PRO A 508 27.08 -12.90 36.90
C PRO A 508 26.48 -11.80 35.99
N ILE A 509 25.47 -12.12 35.15
CA ILE A 509 24.81 -11.17 34.25
C ILE A 509 24.01 -10.15 35.07
N ALA A 510 23.28 -10.59 36.09
CA ALA A 510 22.53 -9.71 36.98
C ALA A 510 23.46 -8.77 37.78
N ILE A 511 24.60 -9.26 38.22
CA ILE A 511 25.61 -8.46 38.93
C ILE A 511 26.23 -7.41 37.97
N LEU A 512 26.53 -7.75 36.72
CA LEU A 512 27.02 -6.81 35.73
C LEU A 512 25.95 -5.72 35.38
N PHE A 513 24.68 -6.11 35.34
CA PHE A 513 23.58 -5.18 35.05
C PHE A 513 23.38 -4.21 36.25
N THR A 514 23.48 -4.69 37.50
CA THR A 514 23.37 -3.82 38.68
C THR A 514 24.55 -2.85 38.82
N PHE A 515 25.78 -3.27 38.48
CA PHE A 515 26.93 -2.38 38.42
C PHE A 515 26.83 -1.36 37.28
N SER A 516 26.27 -1.71 36.15
CA SER A 516 26.00 -0.79 35.05
C SER A 516 24.97 0.27 35.42
N ILE A 517 23.87 -0.10 36.08
CA ILE A 517 22.85 0.83 36.56
C ILE A 517 23.43 1.74 37.66
N LEU A 518 24.22 1.19 38.60
CA LEU A 518 24.86 1.97 39.65
C LEU A 518 25.89 2.94 39.09
N GLY A 519 26.64 2.54 38.06
CA GLY A 519 27.55 3.39 37.28
C GLY A 519 26.83 4.55 36.60
N CYS A 520 25.70 4.28 35.94
CA CYS A 520 24.86 5.33 35.33
C CYS A 520 24.28 6.30 36.36
N LEU A 521 23.85 5.80 37.54
CA LEU A 521 23.34 6.64 38.62
C LEU A 521 24.43 7.50 39.28
N LEU A 522 25.65 6.99 39.37
CA LEU A 522 26.79 7.76 39.86
C LEU A 522 27.25 8.80 38.83
N CYS A 523 27.29 8.48 37.54
CA CYS A 523 27.58 9.43 36.46
C CYS A 523 26.52 10.51 36.36
N SER A 524 25.24 10.22 36.58
CA SER A 524 24.17 11.21 36.60
C SER A 524 24.27 12.15 37.79
N ARG A 525 24.73 11.66 38.99
CA ARG A 525 24.98 12.51 40.14
C ARG A 525 26.22 13.39 40.01
N PHE A 526 27.24 12.95 39.26
CA PHE A 526 28.44 13.80 38.96
C PHE A 526 28.16 14.88 37.89
N LYS A 527 27.23 14.67 36.97
CA LYS A 527 26.81 15.72 35.98
C LYS A 527 25.90 16.79 36.58
N LEU A 528 25.36 16.59 37.78
CA LEU A 528 24.46 17.54 38.42
C LEU A 528 25.17 18.59 39.33
N LYS A 529 26.54 18.57 39.40
CA LYS A 529 27.26 19.42 40.31
C LYS A 529 28.09 20.53 39.67
N ASN A 530 28.10 20.70 38.37
CA ASN A 530 28.71 21.82 37.67
C ASN A 530 27.83 22.32 36.55
N ASN A 531 26.90 23.22 36.88
CA ASN A 531 26.51 24.38 36.06
C ASN A 531 25.35 25.10 36.75
N HIS A 532 25.66 25.90 37.79
CA HIS A 532 24.83 27.03 38.15
C HIS A 532 25.20 28.19 37.20
N VAL A 533 24.56 28.24 36.03
CA VAL A 533 24.35 29.49 35.32
C VAL A 533 22.84 29.74 35.42
N SER A 534 22.51 30.79 36.12
CA SER A 534 21.16 31.32 36.24
C SER A 534 20.69 31.79 34.87
N VAL A 535 19.93 30.93 34.18
CA VAL A 535 19.08 31.38 33.09
C VAL A 535 17.66 31.42 33.64
N GLN A 536 17.10 32.62 33.66
CA GLN A 536 15.69 32.83 33.97
C GLN A 536 14.81 31.88 33.10
N PRO A 537 13.76 31.28 33.64
CA PRO A 537 12.84 30.46 32.85
C PRO A 537 12.10 31.42 31.89
N THR A 538 12.45 31.36 30.63
CA THR A 538 11.54 31.80 29.57
C THR A 538 10.30 30.90 29.65
N LYS A 539 9.19 31.50 30.04
CA LYS A 539 7.85 30.96 29.94
C LYS A 539 7.54 30.66 28.48
N ASN A 540 7.96 29.52 27.97
CA ASN A 540 7.31 28.93 26.83
C ASN A 540 6.05 28.21 27.36
N GLY A 541 5.01 29.01 27.61
CA GLY A 541 3.70 28.52 27.97
C GLY A 541 3.08 27.85 26.76
N ASP A 542 2.39 26.75 27.03
CA ASP A 542 1.45 26.15 26.11
C ASP A 542 0.53 27.21 25.55
N LEU A 543 0.57 27.43 24.23
CA LEU A 543 -0.17 28.48 23.56
C LEU A 543 -1.52 27.92 23.15
N CYS A 544 -2.58 28.23 23.89
CA CYS A 544 -3.97 28.02 23.47
C CYS A 544 -4.57 29.38 23.12
N SER A 545 -4.95 29.61 21.89
CA SER A 545 -5.55 30.84 21.43
C SER A 545 -6.92 30.54 20.82
N ILE A 546 -7.96 31.12 21.40
CA ILE A 546 -9.34 30.99 20.95
C ILE A 546 -9.85 32.38 20.62
N TRP A 547 -10.30 32.57 19.37
CA TRP A 547 -10.84 33.83 18.87
C TRP A 547 -12.37 33.72 18.75
N ASP A 548 -13.05 34.84 18.77
CA ASP A 548 -14.48 34.93 18.51
C ASP A 548 -15.39 34.23 19.54
N TYR A 549 -15.02 34.22 20.83
CA TYR A 549 -15.84 33.62 21.87
C TYR A 549 -15.94 34.51 23.11
N ASP A 550 -17.17 34.80 23.59
CA ASP A 550 -17.48 35.54 24.82
C ASP A 550 -17.22 34.73 26.13
N GLY A 551 -16.42 33.67 26.04
CA GLY A 551 -16.06 32.79 27.17
C GLY A 551 -14.81 32.00 26.92
N LYS A 552 -14.02 31.79 27.96
CA LYS A 552 -12.84 30.92 27.90
C LYS A 552 -13.30 29.48 27.65
N ILE A 553 -13.03 28.93 26.46
CA ILE A 553 -13.04 27.49 26.26
C ILE A 553 -11.70 27.02 26.81
N ALA A 554 -11.72 26.31 27.93
CA ALA A 554 -10.53 25.70 28.49
C ALA A 554 -10.18 24.43 27.68
N TYR A 555 -8.90 24.08 27.62
CA TYR A 555 -8.45 22.80 27.06
C TYR A 555 -9.23 21.61 27.69
N GLU A 556 -9.48 21.72 29.00
CA GLU A 556 -10.25 20.76 29.77
C GLU A 556 -11.68 20.56 29.27
N ASP A 557 -12.35 21.64 28.82
CA ASP A 557 -13.70 21.55 28.26
C ASP A 557 -13.74 20.73 26.98
N ILE A 558 -12.70 20.85 26.15
CA ILE A 558 -12.55 20.09 24.90
C ILE A 558 -12.24 18.63 25.18
N VAL A 559 -11.30 18.36 26.14
CA VAL A 559 -10.97 17.00 26.56
C VAL A 559 -12.20 16.32 27.18
N ALA A 560 -12.97 17.04 28.02
CA ALA A 560 -14.19 16.54 28.60
C ALA A 560 -15.30 16.29 27.56
N ALA A 561 -15.48 17.21 26.58
CA ALA A 561 -16.50 17.10 25.54
C ALA A 561 -16.21 16.00 24.50
N THR A 562 -14.97 15.52 24.43
CA THR A 562 -14.52 14.45 23.52
C THR A 562 -14.06 13.19 24.28
N GLU A 563 -14.21 13.15 25.62
CA GLU A 563 -13.69 12.09 26.47
C GLU A 563 -12.23 11.72 26.12
N ASP A 564 -11.37 12.75 26.13
CA ASP A 564 -9.95 12.70 25.70
C ASP A 564 -9.76 12.23 24.25
N PHE A 565 -10.57 12.78 23.35
CA PHE A 565 -10.57 12.45 21.93
C PHE A 565 -10.88 10.97 21.67
N ASP A 566 -11.85 10.42 22.41
CA ASP A 566 -12.36 9.07 22.17
C ASP A 566 -12.93 8.96 20.76
N PHE A 567 -12.68 7.81 20.11
CA PHE A 567 -13.09 7.52 18.74
C PHE A 567 -14.61 7.68 18.51
N ARG A 568 -15.42 7.52 19.51
CA ARG A 568 -16.89 7.74 19.42
C ARG A 568 -17.28 9.14 18.95
N TYR A 569 -16.40 10.11 19.16
CA TYR A 569 -16.57 11.49 18.74
C TYR A 569 -15.87 11.81 17.42
N CYS A 570 -15.14 10.84 16.84
CA CYS A 570 -14.42 11.01 15.58
C CYS A 570 -15.43 10.99 14.42
N ILE A 571 -15.43 12.05 13.62
CA ILE A 571 -16.30 12.22 12.44
C ILE A 571 -15.53 12.14 11.12
N GLY A 572 -14.21 12.06 11.17
CA GLY A 572 -13.36 11.90 10.00
C GLY A 572 -11.91 11.73 10.38
N VAL A 573 -11.17 10.99 9.54
CA VAL A 573 -9.72 10.82 9.67
C VAL A 573 -9.09 11.19 8.34
N GLY A 574 -8.14 12.12 8.36
CA GLY A 574 -7.40 12.59 7.19
C GLY A 574 -5.91 12.28 7.31
N GLY A 575 -5.15 12.52 6.24
CA GLY A 575 -3.70 12.30 6.20
C GLY A 575 -2.89 13.10 7.22
N TYR A 576 -3.45 14.17 7.78
CA TYR A 576 -2.78 15.07 8.72
C TYR A 576 -3.35 15.01 10.14
N GLY A 577 -4.43 14.28 10.37
CA GLY A 577 -5.06 14.22 11.69
C GLY A 577 -6.49 13.68 11.66
N SER A 578 -7.06 13.52 12.87
CA SER A 578 -8.44 13.08 13.06
C SER A 578 -9.34 14.25 13.40
N VAL A 579 -10.55 14.27 12.86
CA VAL A 579 -11.56 15.30 13.12
C VAL A 579 -12.61 14.76 14.09
N TYR A 580 -12.84 15.50 15.18
CA TYR A 580 -13.77 15.13 16.23
C TYR A 580 -14.91 16.15 16.33
N LYS A 581 -16.11 15.68 16.63
CA LYS A 581 -17.26 16.52 16.95
C LYS A 581 -17.32 16.73 18.45
N ALA A 582 -17.28 17.99 18.90
CA ALA A 582 -17.39 18.33 20.31
C ALA A 582 -18.60 19.24 20.55
N LYS A 583 -19.40 18.90 21.58
CA LYS A 583 -20.45 19.77 22.09
C LYS A 583 -19.94 20.48 23.34
N LEU A 584 -19.65 21.74 23.20
CA LEU A 584 -19.13 22.58 24.30
C LEU A 584 -20.16 22.82 25.39
N PRO A 585 -19.73 23.19 26.61
CA PRO A 585 -20.63 23.52 27.72
C PRO A 585 -21.62 24.63 27.40
N SER A 586 -21.27 25.53 26.47
CA SER A 586 -22.17 26.58 25.93
C SER A 586 -23.32 26.06 25.07
N GLY A 587 -23.33 24.76 24.76
CA GLY A 587 -24.28 24.13 23.82
C GLY A 587 -23.83 24.20 22.35
N LYS A 588 -22.80 24.98 22.01
CA LYS A 588 -22.26 25.07 20.63
C LYS A 588 -21.55 23.80 20.24
N VAL A 589 -21.77 23.37 19.00
CA VAL A 589 -21.07 22.22 18.40
C VAL A 589 -19.93 22.74 17.54
N VAL A 590 -18.74 22.14 17.69
CA VAL A 590 -17.51 22.50 16.95
C VAL A 590 -16.87 21.22 16.37
N ALA A 591 -16.08 21.40 15.32
CA ALA A 591 -15.23 20.35 14.78
C ALA A 591 -13.77 20.61 15.21
N LEU A 592 -13.09 19.57 15.69
CA LEU A 592 -11.74 19.61 16.21
C LEU A 592 -10.83 18.78 15.30
N LYS A 593 -9.93 19.40 14.54
CA LYS A 593 -8.92 18.69 13.73
C LYS A 593 -7.67 18.50 14.58
N LYS A 594 -7.47 17.30 15.13
CA LYS A 594 -6.33 16.93 15.98
C LYS A 594 -5.24 16.28 15.16
N LEU A 595 -4.01 16.79 15.25
CA LEU A 595 -2.84 16.17 14.65
C LEU A 595 -2.47 14.86 15.37
N HIS A 596 -2.01 13.87 14.63
CA HIS A 596 -1.47 12.65 15.22
C HIS A 596 -0.12 12.94 15.91
N HIS A 597 0.13 12.27 17.04
CA HIS A 597 1.28 12.59 17.93
C HIS A 597 2.65 12.42 17.24
N LEU A 598 2.82 11.43 16.36
CA LEU A 598 4.06 11.17 15.62
C LEU A 598 4.29 12.17 14.48
N GLU A 599 3.24 12.79 13.99
CA GLU A 599 3.30 13.79 12.93
C GLU A 599 3.63 15.18 13.49
N ALA A 600 3.31 15.45 14.76
CA ALA A 600 3.69 16.70 15.43
C ALA A 600 5.22 16.90 15.56
N GLU A 601 6.00 15.82 15.50
CA GLU A 601 7.48 15.86 15.48
C GLU A 601 8.07 15.97 14.05
N ASN A 602 7.25 15.79 13.00
CA ASN A 602 7.70 15.92 11.62
C ASN A 602 7.61 17.37 11.17
N PRO A 603 8.72 18.01 10.76
CA PRO A 603 8.75 19.42 10.37
C PRO A 603 7.76 19.79 9.24
N THR A 604 7.39 18.85 8.39
CA THR A 604 6.47 19.08 7.27
C THR A 604 5.04 19.25 7.74
N PHE A 605 4.60 18.45 8.71
CA PHE A 605 3.25 18.49 9.27
C PHE A 605 3.06 19.70 10.20
N ASP A 606 4.06 20.01 11.04
CA ASP A 606 4.05 21.24 11.85
C ASP A 606 3.93 22.47 10.95
N LYS A 607 4.63 22.49 9.81
CA LYS A 607 4.53 23.57 8.81
C LYS A 607 3.12 23.67 8.21
N SER A 608 2.49 22.56 7.83
CA SER A 608 1.13 22.54 7.29
C SER A 608 0.12 23.05 8.31
N PHE A 609 0.21 22.60 9.55
CA PHE A 609 -0.65 23.02 10.65
C PHE A 609 -0.50 24.53 10.96
N ARG A 610 0.73 25.03 11.03
CA ARG A 610 0.99 26.47 11.23
C ARG A 610 0.54 27.31 10.04
N ASN A 611 0.63 26.79 8.82
CA ASN A 611 0.09 27.42 7.63
C ASN A 611 -1.42 27.59 7.73
N GLU A 612 -2.13 26.54 8.13
CA GLU A 612 -3.59 26.58 8.28
C GLU A 612 -4.03 27.60 9.33
N ILE A 613 -3.32 27.68 10.47
CA ILE A 613 -3.52 28.75 11.46
C ILE A 613 -3.29 30.12 10.84
N LYS A 614 -2.13 30.31 10.19
CA LYS A 614 -1.73 31.58 9.59
C LYS A 614 -2.80 32.11 8.64
N PHE A 615 -3.24 31.29 7.70
CA PHE A 615 -4.22 31.73 6.69
C PHE A 615 -5.61 31.94 7.30
N LEU A 616 -6.14 30.96 8.03
CA LEU A 616 -7.51 31.04 8.55
C LEU A 616 -7.67 32.01 9.72
N SER A 617 -6.56 32.46 10.35
CA SER A 617 -6.63 33.55 11.33
C SER A 617 -6.93 34.92 10.70
N GLU A 618 -6.51 35.14 9.46
CA GLU A 618 -6.61 36.41 8.74
C GLU A 618 -7.78 36.43 7.74
N ILE A 619 -8.14 35.28 7.16
CA ILE A 619 -9.18 35.13 6.14
C ILE A 619 -10.57 35.17 6.78
N ARG A 620 -11.46 36.02 6.20
CA ARG A 620 -12.88 36.09 6.55
C ARG A 620 -13.72 36.15 5.28
N HIS A 621 -14.32 35.04 4.91
CA HIS A 621 -15.23 34.98 3.76
C HIS A 621 -16.37 33.99 4.02
N ARG A 622 -17.57 34.26 3.51
CA ARG A 622 -18.81 33.48 3.78
C ARG A 622 -18.74 32.03 3.29
N ASN A 623 -17.91 31.73 2.29
CA ASN A 623 -17.72 30.39 1.71
C ASN A 623 -16.35 29.78 2.06
N ILE A 624 -15.70 30.23 3.12
CA ILE A 624 -14.47 29.66 3.67
C ILE A 624 -14.76 29.26 5.12
N VAL A 625 -14.32 28.05 5.51
CA VAL A 625 -14.52 27.51 6.85
C VAL A 625 -13.97 28.46 7.92
N LYS A 626 -14.74 28.69 8.98
CA LYS A 626 -14.32 29.57 10.07
C LYS A 626 -13.48 28.81 11.10
N LEU A 627 -12.25 29.29 11.32
CA LEU A 627 -11.43 28.87 12.43
C LEU A 627 -11.81 29.66 13.69
N HIS A 628 -12.18 28.97 14.77
CA HIS A 628 -12.52 29.58 16.06
C HIS A 628 -11.33 29.68 16.99
N GLY A 629 -10.32 28.86 16.79
CA GLY A 629 -9.13 28.85 17.59
C GLY A 629 -8.23 27.65 17.34
N PHE A 630 -7.14 27.55 18.10
CA PHE A 630 -6.19 26.47 18.02
C PHE A 630 -5.56 26.19 19.39
N CYS A 631 -5.02 25.00 19.55
CA CYS A 631 -4.21 24.60 20.69
C CYS A 631 -2.85 24.06 20.22
N LEU A 632 -1.78 24.64 20.75
CA LEU A 632 -0.39 24.23 20.53
C LEU A 632 0.17 23.70 21.87
N HIS A 633 -0.31 22.56 22.31
CA HIS A 633 0.18 21.91 23.50
C HIS A 633 1.08 20.71 23.11
N ARG A 634 2.20 20.50 23.84
CA ARG A 634 3.14 19.41 23.52
C ARG A 634 2.52 18.01 23.45
N ARG A 635 1.37 17.79 24.11
CA ARG A 635 0.66 16.51 24.12
C ARG A 635 -0.49 16.43 23.13
N SER A 636 -0.98 17.58 22.61
CA SER A 636 -2.11 17.60 21.69
C SER A 636 -2.15 18.90 20.93
N MET A 637 -1.97 18.83 19.63
CA MET A 637 -2.13 19.96 18.71
C MET A 637 -3.45 19.81 17.96
N PHE A 638 -4.33 20.79 18.02
CA PHE A 638 -5.61 20.74 17.30
C PHE A 638 -6.11 22.12 16.90
N LEU A 639 -6.92 22.15 15.87
CA LEU A 639 -7.65 23.30 15.34
C LEU A 639 -9.14 23.19 15.66
N ILE A 640 -9.79 24.31 15.96
CA ILE A 640 -11.20 24.37 16.34
C ILE A 640 -11.94 25.10 15.22
N TYR A 641 -12.82 24.36 14.54
CA TYR A 641 -13.61 24.89 13.42
C TYR A 641 -15.09 24.97 13.73
N GLU A 642 -15.78 25.76 12.94
CA GLU A 642 -17.23 25.65 12.80
C GLU A 642 -17.61 24.25 12.32
N TYR A 643 -18.63 23.66 12.94
CA TYR A 643 -19.10 22.33 12.58
C TYR A 643 -20.00 22.38 11.36
N MET A 644 -19.71 21.59 10.34
CA MET A 644 -20.46 21.46 9.11
C MET A 644 -21.29 20.18 9.14
N GLU A 645 -22.61 20.28 9.22
CA GLU A 645 -23.52 19.18 9.54
C GLU A 645 -23.57 18.10 8.47
N LYS A 646 -23.44 18.48 7.18
CA LYS A 646 -23.46 17.54 6.07
C LYS A 646 -22.07 16.95 5.75
N GLY A 647 -20.99 17.47 6.35
CA GLY A 647 -19.61 16.98 6.12
C GLY A 647 -19.09 17.34 4.72
N SER A 648 -18.22 16.50 4.13
CA SER A 648 -17.58 16.80 2.85
C SER A 648 -18.53 16.60 1.66
N LEU A 649 -18.33 17.42 0.62
CA LEU A 649 -19.02 17.29 -0.67
C LEU A 649 -18.79 15.89 -1.27
N PHE A 650 -17.59 15.32 -1.13
CA PHE A 650 -17.25 13.98 -1.56
C PHE A 650 -18.20 12.91 -0.97
N CYS A 651 -18.41 12.93 0.34
CA CYS A 651 -19.32 11.99 1.00
C CYS A 651 -20.77 12.18 0.51
N ASN A 652 -21.21 13.43 0.36
CA ASN A 652 -22.58 13.74 -0.06
C ASN A 652 -22.87 13.34 -1.51
N LEU A 653 -21.89 13.47 -2.43
CA LEU A 653 -22.05 13.03 -3.81
C LEU A 653 -22.12 11.50 -3.95
N ARG A 654 -21.56 10.75 -3.00
CA ARG A 654 -21.55 9.28 -2.98
C ARG A 654 -22.71 8.66 -2.23
N ASP A 655 -23.26 9.38 -1.27
CA ASP A 655 -24.45 8.95 -0.54
C ASP A 655 -25.69 9.12 -1.42
N GLU A 656 -26.42 8.03 -1.64
CA GLU A 656 -27.57 8.01 -2.57
C GLU A 656 -28.69 9.00 -2.17
N VAL A 657 -28.93 9.13 -0.87
CA VAL A 657 -29.99 10.01 -0.34
C VAL A 657 -29.56 11.48 -0.45
N ASN A 658 -28.37 11.81 0.06
CA ASN A 658 -27.88 13.19 0.03
C ASN A 658 -27.63 13.67 -1.41
N ALA A 659 -27.15 12.80 -2.31
CA ALA A 659 -26.91 13.15 -3.70
C ALA A 659 -28.20 13.54 -4.43
N VAL A 660 -29.33 12.90 -4.12
CA VAL A 660 -30.64 13.25 -4.66
C VAL A 660 -31.23 14.50 -3.96
N GLU A 661 -30.97 14.67 -2.66
CA GLU A 661 -31.39 15.89 -1.94
C GLU A 661 -30.69 17.14 -2.49
N MET A 662 -29.46 17.01 -3.04
CA MET A 662 -28.76 18.06 -3.77
C MET A 662 -29.28 18.15 -5.21
N ASP A 663 -30.42 18.77 -5.40
CA ASP A 663 -30.99 19.04 -6.71
C ASP A 663 -30.11 19.95 -7.58
N TRP A 664 -30.47 20.14 -8.85
CA TRP A 664 -29.66 20.94 -9.78
C TRP A 664 -29.43 22.38 -9.31
N THR A 665 -30.40 22.97 -8.59
CA THR A 665 -30.30 24.34 -8.06
C THR A 665 -29.23 24.40 -6.97
N LYS A 666 -29.29 23.48 -6.00
CA LYS A 666 -28.29 23.38 -4.93
C LYS A 666 -26.91 23.13 -5.49
N ARG A 667 -26.75 22.22 -6.48
CA ARG A 667 -25.47 21.93 -7.13
C ARG A 667 -24.84 23.16 -7.80
N VAL A 668 -25.66 23.97 -8.49
CA VAL A 668 -25.19 25.22 -9.08
C VAL A 668 -24.76 26.22 -8.01
N GLU A 669 -25.51 26.35 -6.91
CA GLU A 669 -25.15 27.27 -5.81
C GLU A 669 -23.87 26.79 -5.06
N ILE A 670 -23.65 25.48 -4.89
CA ILE A 670 -22.40 24.92 -4.36
C ILE A 670 -21.20 25.36 -5.23
N ILE A 671 -21.30 25.19 -6.57
CA ILE A 671 -20.26 25.59 -7.51
C ILE A 671 -19.98 27.09 -7.43
N LYS A 672 -21.02 27.93 -7.37
CA LYS A 672 -20.85 29.37 -7.20
C LYS A 672 -20.19 29.75 -5.89
N GLY A 673 -20.54 29.05 -4.78
CA GLY A 673 -19.91 29.27 -3.48
C GLY A 673 -18.40 29.00 -3.50
N ILE A 674 -17.99 27.90 -4.14
CA ILE A 674 -16.56 27.57 -4.31
C ILE A 674 -15.86 28.64 -5.16
N ALA A 675 -16.48 29.07 -6.27
CA ALA A 675 -15.92 30.10 -7.14
C ALA A 675 -15.71 31.44 -6.40
N HIS A 676 -16.68 31.85 -5.58
CA HIS A 676 -16.55 33.06 -4.77
C HIS A 676 -15.44 32.98 -3.74
N ALA A 677 -15.27 31.82 -3.08
CA ALA A 677 -14.17 31.61 -2.15
C ALA A 677 -12.81 31.73 -2.85
N LEU A 678 -12.64 31.11 -4.01
CA LEU A 678 -11.38 31.16 -4.77
C LEU A 678 -11.13 32.55 -5.38
N SER A 679 -12.18 33.23 -5.85
CA SER A 679 -12.05 34.62 -6.33
C SER A 679 -11.54 35.54 -5.24
N TYR A 680 -12.05 35.40 -4.02
CA TYR A 680 -11.59 36.16 -2.86
C TYR A 680 -10.11 35.89 -2.54
N LEU A 681 -9.69 34.60 -2.52
CA LEU A 681 -8.31 34.23 -2.24
C LEU A 681 -7.32 34.77 -3.28
N HIS A 682 -7.70 34.72 -4.56
CA HIS A 682 -6.81 35.10 -5.66
C HIS A 682 -6.75 36.61 -5.92
N HIS A 683 -7.79 37.38 -5.58
CA HIS A 683 -7.92 38.76 -6.03
C HIS A 683 -8.15 39.79 -4.92
N ASP A 684 -8.76 39.38 -3.80
CA ASP A 684 -9.06 40.30 -2.70
C ASP A 684 -8.05 40.17 -1.55
N CYS A 685 -7.31 39.04 -1.49
CA CYS A 685 -6.17 38.90 -0.58
C CYS A 685 -4.91 39.55 -1.16
N CYS A 686 -4.11 40.21 -0.29
CA CYS A 686 -2.86 40.86 -0.68
C CYS A 686 -1.76 40.41 0.31
N PRO A 687 -0.75 39.59 -0.14
CA PRO A 687 -0.61 39.01 -1.47
C PRO A 687 -1.64 37.92 -1.78
N PRO A 688 -1.87 37.59 -3.08
CA PRO A 688 -2.80 36.54 -3.48
C PRO A 688 -2.46 35.19 -2.85
N ILE A 689 -3.49 34.42 -2.50
CA ILE A 689 -3.35 33.09 -1.87
C ILE A 689 -3.83 32.03 -2.84
N VAL A 690 -2.99 31.03 -3.10
CA VAL A 690 -3.33 29.82 -3.85
C VAL A 690 -3.53 28.67 -2.88
N HIS A 691 -4.65 27.98 -2.97
CA HIS A 691 -5.04 26.90 -2.05
C HIS A 691 -4.23 25.62 -2.28
N ARG A 692 -4.02 25.23 -3.55
CA ARG A 692 -3.22 24.09 -4.02
C ARG A 692 -3.85 22.70 -3.78
N ASP A 693 -4.95 22.61 -3.05
CA ASP A 693 -5.65 21.33 -2.79
C ASP A 693 -7.17 21.51 -2.81
N ILE A 694 -7.71 22.05 -3.90
CA ILE A 694 -9.16 22.12 -4.13
C ILE A 694 -9.64 20.77 -4.63
N SER A 695 -10.45 20.09 -3.80
CA SER A 695 -11.03 18.78 -4.07
C SER A 695 -12.40 18.67 -3.39
N SER A 696 -13.24 17.72 -3.78
CA SER A 696 -14.53 17.48 -3.12
C SER A 696 -14.40 17.04 -1.65
N ASN A 697 -13.26 16.54 -1.23
CA ASN A 697 -12.96 16.25 0.18
C ASN A 697 -12.78 17.52 1.01
N ASN A 698 -12.22 18.58 0.41
CA ASN A 698 -11.88 19.85 1.06
C ASN A 698 -12.98 20.93 0.88
N VAL A 699 -14.12 20.57 0.31
CA VAL A 699 -15.35 21.37 0.30
C VAL A 699 -16.34 20.76 1.29
N LEU A 700 -16.70 21.52 2.32
CA LEU A 700 -17.64 21.10 3.36
C LEU A 700 -19.03 21.75 3.11
N LEU A 701 -20.09 21.07 3.54
CA LEU A 701 -21.47 21.51 3.39
C LEU A 701 -22.14 21.68 4.76
N ASN A 702 -22.87 22.77 4.94
CA ASN A 702 -23.73 22.95 6.10
C ASN A 702 -25.11 22.29 5.89
N SER A 703 -26.02 22.43 6.87
CA SER A 703 -27.39 21.87 6.81
C SER A 703 -28.21 22.39 5.62
N SER A 704 -27.90 23.57 5.08
CA SER A 704 -28.57 24.19 3.92
C SER A 704 -27.91 23.83 2.58
N PHE A 705 -26.87 22.98 2.57
CA PHE A 705 -26.03 22.68 1.41
C PHE A 705 -25.26 23.90 0.86
N GLU A 706 -24.95 24.89 1.70
CA GLU A 706 -23.98 25.93 1.32
C GLU A 706 -22.55 25.40 1.41
N ALA A 707 -21.72 25.76 0.44
CA ALA A 707 -20.35 25.27 0.32
C ALA A 707 -19.33 26.14 1.06
N PHE A 708 -18.39 25.49 1.73
CA PHE A 708 -17.27 26.09 2.46
C PHE A 708 -15.95 25.41 2.07
N VAL A 709 -14.99 26.20 1.57
CA VAL A 709 -13.64 25.70 1.29
C VAL A 709 -12.87 25.56 2.61
N ALA A 710 -12.21 24.42 2.80
CA ALA A 710 -11.51 24.02 4.01
C ALA A 710 -10.11 23.45 3.69
N ASP A 711 -9.32 23.18 4.71
CA ASP A 711 -7.97 22.60 4.68
C ASP A 711 -6.91 23.44 3.96
N PHE A 712 -6.49 24.52 4.61
CA PHE A 712 -5.47 25.46 4.13
C PHE A 712 -4.04 25.05 4.44
N GLY A 713 -3.81 23.80 4.85
CA GLY A 713 -2.49 23.30 5.22
C GLY A 713 -1.45 23.40 4.09
N THR A 714 -1.91 23.31 2.84
CA THR A 714 -1.10 23.38 1.62
C THR A 714 -1.06 24.74 0.96
N ALA A 715 -1.86 25.72 1.44
CA ALA A 715 -2.01 27.04 0.84
C ALA A 715 -0.69 27.83 0.82
N ARG A 716 -0.55 28.73 -0.17
CA ARG A 716 0.64 29.55 -0.37
C ARG A 716 0.30 30.96 -0.80
N MET A 717 0.99 31.94 -0.25
CA MET A 717 1.01 33.32 -0.76
C MET A 717 1.90 33.40 -2.01
N LEU A 718 1.45 34.13 -3.04
CA LEU A 718 2.25 34.42 -4.23
C LEU A 718 3.04 35.71 -4.00
N ASP A 719 4.29 35.58 -3.54
CA ASP A 719 5.22 36.69 -3.42
C ASP A 719 5.97 36.95 -4.73
N LEU A 720 6.20 38.21 -5.09
CA LEU A 720 6.83 38.61 -6.35
C LEU A 720 8.28 38.11 -6.54
N ASP A 721 8.94 37.67 -5.46
CA ASP A 721 10.36 37.27 -5.46
C ASP A 721 10.61 35.76 -5.35
N SER A 722 9.59 34.92 -5.29
CA SER A 722 9.75 33.47 -5.03
C SER A 722 9.65 32.62 -6.27
N SER A 723 10.73 32.48 -7.04
CA SER A 723 10.92 31.52 -8.14
C SER A 723 11.29 30.10 -7.66
N TYR A 724 10.85 29.67 -6.49
CA TYR A 724 11.23 28.36 -5.94
C TYR A 724 10.33 27.26 -6.47
N GLN A 725 10.94 26.25 -7.10
CA GLN A 725 10.31 24.95 -7.38
C GLN A 725 9.77 24.37 -6.08
N THR A 726 8.51 23.96 -6.09
CA THR A 726 7.86 23.38 -4.91
C THR A 726 7.52 21.92 -5.16
N ILE A 727 7.55 21.11 -4.10
CA ILE A 727 7.04 19.73 -4.14
C ILE A 727 5.58 19.77 -4.63
N ILE A 728 5.22 18.85 -5.51
CA ILE A 728 3.83 18.67 -5.97
C ILE A 728 3.00 18.30 -4.75
N VAL A 729 1.98 19.10 -4.48
CA VAL A 729 1.03 18.90 -3.37
C VAL A 729 -0.38 19.02 -3.94
N GLY A 730 -1.31 18.25 -3.41
CA GLY A 730 -2.72 18.26 -3.80
C GLY A 730 -3.30 16.85 -3.96
N THR A 731 -4.61 16.77 -4.03
CA THR A 731 -5.36 15.52 -4.17
C THR A 731 -5.26 14.98 -5.60
N CYS A 732 -4.87 13.72 -5.75
CA CYS A 732 -4.74 13.07 -7.06
C CYS A 732 -6.06 13.15 -7.83
N GLY A 733 -5.98 13.42 -9.14
CA GLY A 733 -7.14 13.64 -10.01
C GLY A 733 -7.63 15.09 -10.08
N TYR A 734 -7.21 15.97 -9.14
CA TYR A 734 -7.56 17.40 -9.13
C TYR A 734 -6.36 18.30 -9.43
N VAL A 735 -5.14 17.76 -9.41
CA VAL A 735 -3.90 18.50 -9.63
C VAL A 735 -3.79 18.95 -11.09
N ALA A 736 -3.49 20.22 -11.29
CA ALA A 736 -3.30 20.78 -12.63
C ALA A 736 -2.08 20.18 -13.33
N PRO A 737 -2.18 19.81 -14.61
CA PRO A 737 -1.13 19.06 -15.33
C PRO A 737 0.21 19.81 -15.39
N GLU A 738 0.21 21.14 -15.46
CA GLU A 738 1.45 21.94 -15.49
C GLU A 738 2.29 21.81 -14.22
N LEU A 739 1.68 21.49 -13.07
CA LEU A 739 2.43 21.28 -11.83
C LEU A 739 3.33 20.06 -11.89
N ALA A 740 2.96 19.05 -12.66
CA ALA A 740 3.77 17.86 -12.88
C ALA A 740 5.05 18.14 -13.69
N TYR A 741 5.01 19.15 -14.58
CA TYR A 741 6.10 19.44 -15.52
C TYR A 741 6.94 20.64 -15.10
N THR A 742 6.32 21.69 -14.54
CA THR A 742 7.00 22.98 -14.28
C THR A 742 7.30 23.21 -12.81
N MET A 743 6.58 22.58 -11.91
CA MET A 743 6.62 22.85 -10.46
C MET A 743 6.36 24.31 -10.09
N ILE A 744 5.81 25.11 -11.02
CA ILE A 744 5.50 26.53 -10.80
C ILE A 744 4.04 26.64 -10.37
N VAL A 745 3.82 27.19 -9.17
CA VAL A 745 2.49 27.42 -8.61
C VAL A 745 1.97 28.79 -9.05
N THR A 746 0.79 28.81 -9.67
CA THR A 746 0.03 30.01 -9.99
C THR A 746 -1.42 29.82 -9.57
N GLU A 747 -2.21 30.89 -9.54
CA GLU A 747 -3.66 30.82 -9.29
C GLU A 747 -4.40 29.92 -10.31
N LYS A 748 -3.81 29.73 -11.49
CA LYS A 748 -4.37 28.86 -12.53
C LYS A 748 -4.42 27.37 -12.16
N CYS A 749 -3.65 26.97 -11.16
CA CYS A 749 -3.71 25.61 -10.61
C CYS A 749 -5.05 25.37 -9.90
N ASP A 750 -5.48 26.29 -9.03
CA ASP A 750 -6.78 26.22 -8.34
C ASP A 750 -7.96 26.32 -9.32
N VAL A 751 -7.79 27.09 -10.40
CA VAL A 751 -8.80 27.20 -11.46
C VAL A 751 -9.02 25.85 -12.13
N TYR A 752 -7.96 25.11 -12.42
CA TYR A 752 -8.08 23.75 -12.98
C TYR A 752 -8.81 22.81 -12.00
N SER A 753 -8.36 22.79 -10.74
CA SER A 753 -8.97 21.96 -9.69
C SER A 753 -10.46 22.32 -9.48
N PHE A 754 -10.82 23.59 -9.55
CA PHE A 754 -12.21 24.05 -9.54
C PHE A 754 -13.01 23.47 -10.72
N GLY A 755 -12.43 23.46 -11.92
CA GLY A 755 -13.06 22.85 -13.11
C GLY A 755 -13.38 21.38 -12.90
N VAL A 756 -12.45 20.62 -12.29
CA VAL A 756 -12.66 19.20 -11.94
C VAL A 756 -13.79 19.03 -10.94
N VAL A 757 -13.79 19.79 -9.84
CA VAL A 757 -14.83 19.74 -8.81
C VAL A 757 -16.20 20.12 -9.39
N ALA A 758 -16.25 21.14 -10.26
CA ALA A 758 -17.51 21.56 -10.90
C ALA A 758 -18.10 20.45 -11.77
N LEU A 759 -17.28 19.75 -12.56
CA LEU A 759 -17.74 18.58 -13.32
C LEU A 759 -18.15 17.43 -12.40
N GLU A 760 -17.39 17.15 -11.33
CA GLU A 760 -17.74 16.11 -10.35
C GLU A 760 -19.13 16.36 -9.74
N ILE A 761 -19.45 17.61 -9.39
CA ILE A 761 -20.77 17.99 -8.89
C ILE A 761 -21.86 17.73 -9.92
N LEU A 762 -21.63 18.06 -11.20
CA LEU A 762 -22.59 17.84 -12.27
C LEU A 762 -22.79 16.36 -12.60
N MET A 763 -21.75 15.57 -12.54
CA MET A 763 -21.75 14.14 -12.88
C MET A 763 -22.14 13.24 -11.71
N GLY A 764 -22.07 13.76 -10.48
CA GLY A 764 -22.27 12.96 -9.26
C GLY A 764 -21.12 11.98 -8.94
N LYS A 765 -20.05 11.99 -9.74
CA LYS A 765 -18.85 11.16 -9.60
C LYS A 765 -17.64 11.88 -10.20
N HIS A 766 -16.45 11.51 -9.77
CA HIS A 766 -15.20 12.09 -10.30
C HIS A 766 -15.11 11.91 -11.83
N PRO A 767 -14.73 12.96 -12.60
CA PRO A 767 -14.72 12.94 -14.07
C PRO A 767 -13.47 12.27 -14.69
N GLU A 768 -12.87 11.29 -14.05
CA GLU A 768 -11.59 10.68 -14.39
C GLU A 768 -11.48 10.26 -15.86
N GLU A 769 -12.47 9.50 -16.36
CA GLU A 769 -12.50 9.06 -17.76
C GLU A 769 -12.60 10.26 -18.71
N MET A 770 -13.41 11.27 -18.37
CA MET A 770 -13.62 12.45 -19.20
C MET A 770 -12.37 13.33 -19.27
N LEU A 771 -11.61 13.44 -18.17
CA LEU A 771 -10.34 14.18 -18.17
C LEU A 771 -9.32 13.55 -19.13
N SER A 772 -9.30 12.23 -19.24
CA SER A 772 -8.43 11.52 -20.19
C SER A 772 -8.83 11.80 -21.65
N TRP A 773 -10.13 11.96 -21.95
CA TRP A 773 -10.63 12.26 -23.29
C TRP A 773 -10.39 13.72 -23.72
N LEU A 774 -10.24 14.65 -22.77
CA LEU A 774 -9.86 16.04 -23.10
C LEU A 774 -8.50 16.13 -23.80
N SER A 775 -7.64 15.12 -23.61
CA SER A 775 -6.35 14.99 -24.31
C SER A 775 -6.49 14.46 -25.75
N SER A 776 -7.68 13.92 -26.14
CA SER A 776 -7.97 13.37 -27.47
C SER A 776 -9.38 13.76 -27.93
N PRO A 777 -9.55 14.95 -28.53
CA PRO A 777 -10.87 15.55 -28.85
C PRO A 777 -11.78 14.71 -29.73
N THR A 778 -11.23 13.79 -30.51
CA THR A 778 -11.99 12.90 -31.42
C THR A 778 -12.97 11.99 -30.62
N SER A 779 -12.69 11.67 -29.39
CA SER A 779 -13.54 10.83 -28.53
C SER A 779 -14.79 11.56 -28.04
N LEU A 780 -14.80 12.91 -28.03
CA LEU A 780 -15.89 13.74 -27.51
C LEU A 780 -16.94 14.15 -28.57
N VAL A 781 -16.67 13.89 -29.84
CA VAL A 781 -17.50 14.38 -30.98
C VAL A 781 -18.96 13.97 -30.88
N ASN A 782 -19.26 12.79 -30.37
CA ASN A 782 -20.60 12.22 -30.29
C ASN A 782 -21.25 12.29 -28.88
N MET A 783 -20.53 12.79 -27.86
CA MET A 783 -21.03 12.84 -26.50
C MET A 783 -21.86 14.09 -26.25
N LYS A 784 -23.01 13.92 -25.60
CA LYS A 784 -23.90 15.00 -25.22
C LYS A 784 -23.78 15.33 -23.73
N LEU A 785 -24.09 16.57 -23.35
CA LEU A 785 -24.08 16.98 -21.93
C LEU A 785 -24.97 16.08 -21.08
N ILE A 786 -26.13 15.69 -21.58
CA ILE A 786 -27.09 14.83 -20.88
C ILE A 786 -26.54 13.45 -20.52
N ASP A 787 -25.61 12.91 -21.32
CA ASP A 787 -25.04 11.56 -21.14
C ASP A 787 -24.04 11.50 -19.98
N VAL A 788 -23.56 12.66 -19.53
CA VAL A 788 -22.58 12.78 -18.43
C VAL A 788 -23.16 13.34 -17.14
N LEU A 789 -24.38 13.91 -17.18
CA LEU A 789 -25.05 14.39 -15.97
C LEU A 789 -25.41 13.24 -15.03
N ASP A 790 -25.46 13.55 -13.72
CA ASP A 790 -25.86 12.59 -12.69
C ASP A 790 -27.25 12.02 -12.96
N ASN A 791 -27.32 10.76 -13.32
CA ASN A 791 -28.55 10.06 -13.71
C ASN A 791 -29.50 9.78 -12.54
N ARG A 792 -29.07 10.00 -11.29
CA ARG A 792 -29.92 9.91 -10.09
C ARG A 792 -30.91 11.09 -10.02
N LEU A 793 -30.59 12.20 -10.68
CA LEU A 793 -31.45 13.38 -10.70
C LEU A 793 -32.35 13.43 -11.95
N PRO A 794 -33.63 13.80 -11.81
CA PRO A 794 -34.46 14.05 -12.96
C PRO A 794 -33.91 15.25 -13.77
N LEU A 795 -34.09 15.21 -15.09
CA LEU A 795 -33.72 16.36 -15.93
C LEU A 795 -34.44 17.61 -15.51
N PRO A 796 -33.79 18.79 -15.54
CA PRO A 796 -34.39 20.04 -15.13
C PRO A 796 -35.55 20.42 -16.06
N THR A 797 -36.69 20.69 -15.48
CA THR A 797 -37.88 21.15 -16.20
C THR A 797 -37.92 22.68 -16.35
N SER A 798 -37.25 23.40 -15.44
CA SER A 798 -37.14 24.86 -15.48
C SER A 798 -36.09 25.29 -16.52
N GLN A 799 -36.51 26.21 -17.43
CA GLN A 799 -35.61 26.80 -18.41
C GLN A 799 -34.42 27.52 -17.78
N LEU A 800 -34.63 28.20 -16.66
CA LEU A 800 -33.61 28.93 -15.91
C LEU A 800 -32.55 27.94 -15.33
N VAL A 801 -33.03 26.84 -14.71
CA VAL A 801 -32.12 25.82 -14.18
C VAL A 801 -31.29 25.16 -15.30
N THR A 802 -31.94 24.89 -16.44
CA THR A 802 -31.27 24.35 -17.64
C THR A 802 -30.18 25.31 -18.15
N GLN A 803 -30.47 26.59 -18.24
CA GLN A 803 -29.50 27.62 -18.65
C GLN A 803 -28.32 27.71 -17.70
N ASN A 804 -28.56 27.74 -16.39
CA ASN A 804 -27.52 27.77 -15.37
C ASN A 804 -26.62 26.52 -15.46
N LEU A 805 -27.21 25.35 -15.66
CA LEU A 805 -26.47 24.07 -15.76
C LEU A 805 -25.56 24.04 -16.97
N VAL A 806 -26.05 24.46 -18.14
CA VAL A 806 -25.24 24.56 -19.37
C VAL A 806 -24.12 25.59 -19.19
N HIS A 807 -24.41 26.70 -18.55
CA HIS A 807 -23.42 27.74 -18.29
C HIS A 807 -22.30 27.28 -17.35
N VAL A 808 -22.68 26.64 -16.23
CA VAL A 808 -21.70 26.04 -15.32
C VAL A 808 -20.82 25.00 -16.03
N ALA A 809 -21.41 24.12 -16.85
CA ALA A 809 -20.65 23.14 -17.61
C ALA A 809 -19.67 23.83 -18.59
N THR A 810 -20.09 24.90 -19.28
CA THR A 810 -19.20 25.67 -20.16
C THR A 810 -18.02 26.27 -19.40
N LEU A 811 -18.26 26.87 -18.23
CA LEU A 811 -17.20 27.43 -17.37
C LEU A 811 -16.27 26.35 -16.83
N ALA A 812 -16.80 25.19 -16.44
CA ALA A 812 -15.99 24.07 -15.96
C ALA A 812 -15.01 23.60 -17.04
N PHE A 813 -15.47 23.42 -18.29
CA PHE A 813 -14.59 23.07 -19.42
C PHE A 813 -13.55 24.14 -19.70
N ALA A 814 -13.90 25.44 -19.61
CA ALA A 814 -12.95 26.53 -19.81
C ALA A 814 -11.84 26.52 -18.73
N CYS A 815 -12.19 26.17 -17.50
CA CYS A 815 -11.22 26.03 -16.40
C CYS A 815 -10.27 24.84 -16.58
N LEU A 816 -10.66 23.80 -17.31
CA LEU A 816 -9.89 22.60 -17.58
C LEU A 816 -8.94 22.71 -18.78
N ASN A 817 -8.81 23.90 -19.40
CA ASN A 817 -7.91 24.08 -20.54
C ASN A 817 -6.48 23.62 -20.17
N PRO A 818 -5.84 22.76 -20.99
CA PRO A 818 -4.46 22.31 -20.76
C PRO A 818 -3.45 23.44 -20.61
N GLN A 819 -3.67 24.55 -21.33
CA GLN A 819 -2.82 25.74 -21.27
C GLN A 819 -3.26 26.67 -20.13
N PRO A 820 -2.47 26.88 -19.06
CA PRO A 820 -2.85 27.70 -17.90
C PRO A 820 -3.26 29.12 -18.29
N LYS A 821 -2.57 29.74 -19.26
CA LYS A 821 -2.85 31.11 -19.73
C LYS A 821 -4.23 31.26 -20.40
N SER A 822 -4.77 30.18 -20.94
CA SER A 822 -6.08 30.16 -21.58
C SER A 822 -7.25 29.96 -20.61
N ARG A 823 -6.97 29.51 -19.37
CA ARG A 823 -7.99 29.40 -18.32
C ARG A 823 -8.46 30.78 -17.89
N PRO A 824 -9.74 30.99 -17.60
CA PRO A 824 -10.23 32.22 -16.97
C PRO A 824 -9.60 32.43 -15.60
N THR A 825 -9.68 33.66 -15.07
CA THR A 825 -9.44 33.91 -13.65
C THR A 825 -10.70 33.59 -12.84
N MET A 826 -10.58 33.31 -11.54
CA MET A 826 -11.79 33.05 -10.72
C MET A 826 -12.69 34.27 -10.61
N LYS A 827 -12.15 35.48 -10.74
CA LYS A 827 -12.94 36.73 -10.84
C LYS A 827 -13.78 36.73 -12.11
N GLU A 828 -13.19 36.43 -13.27
CA GLU A 828 -13.92 36.32 -14.54
C GLU A 828 -15.03 35.25 -14.45
N VAL A 829 -14.75 34.08 -13.81
CA VAL A 829 -15.77 33.03 -13.56
C VAL A 829 -16.95 33.57 -12.72
N CYS A 830 -16.66 34.34 -11.64
CA CYS A 830 -17.71 34.94 -10.82
C CYS A 830 -18.51 36.01 -11.59
N GLU A 831 -17.86 36.83 -12.39
CA GLU A 831 -18.53 37.85 -13.22
C GLU A 831 -19.49 37.21 -14.24
N GLU A 832 -19.08 36.08 -14.83
CA GLU A 832 -19.92 35.31 -15.75
C GLU A 832 -21.16 34.74 -15.05
N PHE A 833 -21.10 34.31 -13.79
CA PHE A 833 -22.28 33.88 -13.03
C PHE A 833 -23.29 35.00 -12.78
N LEU A 834 -22.89 36.28 -12.86
CA LEU A 834 -23.75 37.45 -12.69
C LEU A 834 -24.31 37.93 -14.04
N SER A 835 -23.71 37.50 -15.18
CA SER A 835 -24.18 37.93 -16.49
C SER A 835 -25.60 37.40 -16.82
N ARG A 836 -26.45 38.24 -17.44
CA ARG A 836 -27.76 37.78 -17.92
C ARG A 836 -27.61 36.97 -19.19
N HIS A 837 -27.92 35.67 -19.11
CA HIS A 837 -27.81 34.79 -20.25
C HIS A 837 -28.89 34.97 -21.28
N THR A 838 -28.51 35.05 -22.55
CA THR A 838 -29.42 34.96 -23.68
C THR A 838 -30.00 33.55 -23.79
N SER A 839 -31.28 33.45 -24.14
CA SER A 839 -32.01 32.18 -24.27
C SER A 839 -31.23 31.20 -25.15
N LEU A 840 -30.99 30.00 -24.63
CA LEU A 840 -30.51 28.88 -25.39
C LEU A 840 -31.57 28.48 -26.41
N GLY A 841 -31.33 28.73 -27.70
CA GLY A 841 -32.23 28.29 -28.76
C GLY A 841 -32.22 26.78 -29.03
N ILE A 842 -31.42 26.02 -28.28
CA ILE A 842 -31.18 24.58 -28.47
C ILE A 842 -31.62 23.83 -27.21
N PRO A 843 -32.41 22.74 -27.33
CA PRO A 843 -32.79 21.89 -26.20
C PRO A 843 -31.56 21.21 -25.56
N LEU A 844 -31.57 21.02 -24.23
CA LEU A 844 -30.48 20.37 -23.44
C LEU A 844 -30.04 19.04 -24.06
N ARG A 845 -30.97 18.24 -24.59
CA ARG A 845 -30.71 16.94 -25.22
C ARG A 845 -29.88 17.00 -26.49
N MET A 846 -29.73 18.19 -27.08
CA MET A 846 -29.01 18.38 -28.37
C MET A 846 -27.62 19.01 -28.16
N ILE A 847 -27.26 19.41 -26.94
CA ILE A 847 -25.98 20.07 -26.65
C ILE A 847 -24.86 19.03 -26.56
N SER A 848 -23.89 19.10 -27.47
CA SER A 848 -22.69 18.25 -27.41
C SER A 848 -21.62 18.85 -26.49
N LEU A 849 -20.77 18.01 -25.90
CA LEU A 849 -19.64 18.47 -25.09
C LEU A 849 -18.67 19.32 -25.92
N LEU A 850 -18.45 18.98 -27.19
CA LEU A 850 -17.62 19.75 -28.09
C LEU A 850 -18.15 21.17 -28.33
N GLN A 851 -19.48 21.33 -28.40
CA GLN A 851 -20.09 22.67 -28.51
C GLN A 851 -19.86 23.52 -27.25
N LEU A 852 -19.84 22.91 -26.06
CA LEU A 852 -19.53 23.60 -24.81
C LEU A 852 -18.07 24.05 -24.77
N MET A 853 -17.15 23.18 -25.19
CA MET A 853 -15.73 23.49 -25.23
C MET A 853 -15.36 24.60 -26.25
N ASN A 854 -16.08 24.69 -27.37
CA ASN A 854 -15.83 25.67 -28.45
C ASN A 854 -16.67 26.95 -28.29
N ARG A 855 -17.43 27.11 -27.21
CA ARG A 855 -18.28 28.28 -27.00
C ARG A 855 -17.44 29.49 -26.62
N GLU A 856 -17.61 30.60 -27.35
CA GLU A 856 -16.96 31.86 -27.02
C GLU A 856 -17.52 32.45 -25.73
N MET A 857 -16.63 32.81 -24.82
CA MET A 857 -16.96 33.58 -23.62
C MET A 857 -16.68 35.06 -23.87
N HIS A 858 -17.67 35.92 -23.66
CA HIS A 858 -17.53 37.37 -23.72
C HIS A 858 -17.15 37.93 -22.35
N ILE A 859 -15.83 37.93 -22.06
CA ILE A 859 -15.34 38.46 -20.78
C ILE A 859 -14.71 39.83 -21.01
N GLY A 860 -15.27 40.87 -20.35
CA GLY A 860 -14.68 42.24 -20.31
C GLY A 860 -14.36 42.86 -21.67
N GLY A 861 -15.20 42.62 -22.71
CA GLY A 861 -15.03 43.17 -24.05
C GLY A 861 -13.97 42.51 -24.93
N LYS A 862 -13.40 41.38 -24.52
CA LYS A 862 -12.51 40.52 -25.32
C LYS A 862 -13.10 39.12 -25.47
N THR A 863 -13.18 38.66 -26.71
CA THR A 863 -13.62 37.29 -27.04
C THR A 863 -12.47 36.32 -26.72
N LYS A 864 -12.68 35.41 -25.77
CA LYS A 864 -11.77 34.27 -25.52
C LYS A 864 -12.49 33.00 -25.99
N THR A 865 -11.90 32.30 -26.93
CA THR A 865 -12.38 30.99 -27.40
C THR A 865 -11.86 29.90 -26.46
N CYS A 866 -12.74 28.98 -26.03
CA CYS A 866 -12.33 27.68 -25.47
C CYS A 866 -11.77 26.83 -26.63
N GLY A 867 -10.64 27.19 -27.18
CA GLY A 867 -10.00 26.42 -28.25
C GLY A 867 -9.15 25.29 -27.66
N VAL A 868 -9.26 24.10 -28.29
CA VAL A 868 -8.43 22.91 -28.07
C VAL A 868 -6.97 23.21 -28.45
#